data_faf0816f43eaafcb64d5105dab9cabe0
#
_entry.id   faf0816f43eaafcb64d5105dab9cabe0
#
_cell.length_a   1.000
_cell.length_b   1.000
_cell.length_c   1.000
_cell.angle_alpha   90.00
_cell.angle_beta   90.00
_cell.angle_gamma   90.00
#
_symmetry.space_group_name_H-M   'P 1'
#
loop_
_entity.id
_entity.type
_entity.pdbx_description
1 polymer ?
#
loop_
_entity_poly.entity_id
_entity_poly.type
_entity_poly.pdbx_seq_one_letter_code
_entity_poly.pdbx_strand_id
1 'polypeptide(L)'
;MRAINLKTNHLTAPVGIDAGPLFLSWQCADGVRQTAYEIEVTANNKTVWQSGKVQSSAMHADTPTVADSRVRGAWKIRLWDENDVPGAWSEARFEIGLAQCDWVGEWVDPETEPIDIPGDDAINAFARPNWERKQAEKEAAGKGAAESYKPHRPASYLRKSFTASKGEARLYITAKGLYAAWLDGKRIGDMVLAPGSFTGNKHLGAQTYDVTALLHEGENELLIALGDGWHRSTGGVDGDRDLFGDTLGVLFQLEVDGKPVCVSDDTMQATQCGPIRQNDMQQGEVYDARLEGELTGWHGVRTYRDDLPITGMNTVPILEHEAFPGKLLQTPNGETVLDFGQNIAGYVEITLIAHTGQKVKLTCGEALDENGNFTQENFQDRNRHKEGGTAQMLELVCKEGKNHFKPSFTIMGFRYAKVETDADLTDAVFTAYAVYSDMAVTGAFTCGNDAVNRLVKNSVWSQKGNFCDVPTDCPTRERAGWTGDMGVFIETGLTLMDCYPVAEKWLAECRLNQYPDGRMANIAPPNARPGYMTPMLCMSAGWGDAAILVPYAMYKRTGDRKILADNYEMMQRWYGFLLGRAQQTTDEQQGGDYAKFTVLNGMDYGEWCEPGITPMQAMMNPRKSVGTAYLAYSGRLLAEVADELGKADDAANYRDTAANAVKAYRAAFTENGIIHSDRQCEY
;
A
#
# COMPACT_ATOMS: atom_id res chain seq x y z
N MET A 1 27.54 19.38 -19.50
CA MET A 1 26.24 18.89 -18.97
C MET A 1 26.42 17.50 -18.33
N ARG A 2 25.71 17.20 -17.24
CA ARG A 2 25.84 15.92 -16.52
C ARG A 2 24.44 15.36 -16.20
N ALA A 3 24.27 14.05 -16.31
CA ALA A 3 23.06 13.37 -15.84
C ALA A 3 23.14 13.16 -14.31
N ILE A 4 22.03 13.44 -13.61
CA ILE A 4 21.85 13.24 -12.18
C ILE A 4 20.51 12.55 -11.92
N ASN A 5 20.26 12.09 -10.69
CA ASN A 5 19.00 11.43 -10.29
C ASN A 5 18.60 10.29 -11.25
N LEU A 6 19.56 9.42 -11.55
CA LEU A 6 19.37 8.29 -12.46
C LEU A 6 18.44 7.28 -11.81
N LYS A 7 17.42 6.83 -12.56
CA LYS A 7 16.43 5.84 -12.10
C LYS A 7 16.24 4.74 -13.13
N THR A 8 16.03 3.53 -12.63
CA THR A 8 15.62 2.35 -13.40
C THR A 8 14.21 1.99 -12.98
N ASN A 9 13.25 1.97 -13.91
CA ASN A 9 11.83 1.75 -13.61
C ASN A 9 11.33 2.69 -12.48
N HIS A 10 11.68 3.97 -12.57
CA HIS A 10 11.37 5.02 -11.58
C HIS A 10 11.98 4.82 -10.18
N LEU A 11 12.84 3.81 -9.98
CA LEU A 11 13.50 3.48 -8.71
C LEU A 11 14.99 3.84 -8.74
N THR A 12 15.52 4.23 -7.59
CA THR A 12 16.95 4.52 -7.41
C THR A 12 17.69 3.24 -7.01
N ALA A 13 18.62 2.78 -7.87
CA ALA A 13 19.42 1.57 -7.65
C ALA A 13 18.58 0.37 -7.14
N PRO A 14 17.49 -0.01 -7.82
CA PRO A 14 16.58 -1.03 -7.34
C PRO A 14 17.24 -2.40 -7.22
N VAL A 15 16.82 -3.16 -6.20
CA VAL A 15 17.21 -4.55 -5.96
C VAL A 15 15.97 -5.43 -5.97
N GLY A 16 15.98 -6.47 -6.82
CA GLY A 16 14.89 -7.43 -6.86
C GLY A 16 13.68 -7.01 -7.71
N ILE A 17 13.87 -6.19 -8.74
CA ILE A 17 12.80 -5.86 -9.70
C ILE A 17 12.57 -7.00 -10.69
N ASP A 18 11.43 -6.96 -11.39
CA ASP A 18 11.10 -7.95 -12.42
C ASP A 18 12.02 -7.85 -13.65
N ALA A 19 12.25 -9.00 -14.29
CA ALA A 19 12.90 -9.06 -15.58
C ALA A 19 12.02 -8.44 -16.69
N GLY A 20 12.65 -7.76 -17.64
CA GLY A 20 11.95 -7.16 -18.77
C GLY A 20 12.68 -5.98 -19.39
N PRO A 21 11.99 -5.20 -20.26
CA PRO A 21 12.46 -3.90 -20.69
C PRO A 21 12.59 -2.96 -19.50
N LEU A 22 13.63 -2.10 -19.54
CA LEU A 22 13.84 -1.10 -18.50
C LEU A 22 13.46 0.28 -19.01
N PHE A 23 12.74 1.04 -18.19
CA PHE A 23 12.57 2.47 -18.34
C PHE A 23 13.69 3.18 -17.57
N LEU A 24 14.59 3.83 -18.30
CA LEU A 24 15.72 4.56 -17.74
C LEU A 24 15.40 6.05 -17.76
N SER A 25 15.60 6.74 -16.65
CA SER A 25 15.34 8.18 -16.57
C SER A 25 16.43 8.91 -15.77
N TRP A 26 16.57 10.20 -16.06
CA TRP A 26 17.59 11.08 -15.47
C TRP A 26 17.11 12.52 -15.43
N GLN A 27 17.86 13.37 -14.74
CA GLN A 27 17.74 14.83 -14.80
C GLN A 27 19.06 15.43 -15.29
N CYS A 28 18.99 16.66 -15.82
CA CYS A 28 20.15 17.37 -16.31
C CYS A 28 20.66 18.37 -15.28
N ALA A 29 22.00 18.43 -15.12
CA ALA A 29 22.71 19.45 -14.38
C ALA A 29 23.83 20.05 -15.21
N ASP A 30 24.32 21.25 -14.82
CA ASP A 30 25.48 21.90 -15.38
C ASP A 30 25.38 22.18 -16.91
N GLY A 31 24.23 22.74 -17.35
CA GLY A 31 24.00 23.12 -18.76
C GLY A 31 22.66 23.82 -18.94
N VAL A 32 22.42 24.31 -20.16
CA VAL A 32 21.18 25.01 -20.49
C VAL A 32 20.15 24.06 -21.10
N ARG A 33 20.55 23.21 -22.05
CA ARG A 33 19.65 22.29 -22.75
C ARG A 33 20.40 21.04 -23.22
N GLN A 34 19.86 19.87 -22.93
CA GLN A 34 20.27 18.60 -23.53
C GLN A 34 19.87 18.59 -25.01
N THR A 35 20.81 18.21 -25.87
CA THR A 35 20.57 18.02 -27.32
C THR A 35 20.61 16.55 -27.72
N ALA A 36 21.43 15.75 -27.02
CA ALA A 36 21.53 14.31 -27.26
C ALA A 36 21.92 13.55 -25.99
N TYR A 37 21.75 12.25 -26.03
CA TYR A 37 22.23 11.31 -25.01
C TYR A 37 22.84 10.06 -25.65
N GLU A 38 23.62 9.34 -24.85
CA GLU A 38 24.13 8.00 -25.20
C GLU A 38 24.09 7.14 -23.92
N ILE A 39 23.54 5.94 -24.03
CA ILE A 39 23.38 4.99 -22.93
C ILE A 39 24.09 3.67 -23.28
N GLU A 40 24.73 3.07 -22.28
CA GLU A 40 25.22 1.71 -22.32
C GLU A 40 24.73 0.94 -21.11
N VAL A 41 24.14 -0.25 -21.34
CA VAL A 41 23.65 -1.15 -20.29
C VAL A 41 24.52 -2.40 -20.23
N THR A 42 24.95 -2.76 -19.03
CA THR A 42 25.70 -3.98 -18.74
C THR A 42 24.91 -4.90 -17.84
N ALA A 43 25.02 -6.20 -18.09
CA ALA A 43 24.44 -7.26 -17.24
C ALA A 43 25.57 -8.27 -16.96
N ASN A 44 25.79 -8.61 -15.67
CA ASN A 44 26.87 -9.50 -15.25
C ASN A 44 28.23 -9.14 -15.89
N ASN A 45 28.57 -7.86 -15.87
CA ASN A 45 29.80 -7.27 -16.42
C ASN A 45 29.98 -7.39 -17.96
N LYS A 46 28.92 -7.67 -18.71
CA LYS A 46 28.93 -7.68 -20.18
C LYS A 46 27.96 -6.63 -20.71
N THR A 47 28.39 -5.85 -21.71
CA THR A 47 27.51 -4.93 -22.42
C THR A 47 26.42 -5.72 -23.15
N VAL A 48 25.16 -5.46 -22.81
CA VAL A 48 23.97 -6.13 -23.38
C VAL A 48 23.18 -5.22 -24.32
N TRP A 49 23.34 -3.89 -24.17
CA TRP A 49 22.69 -2.92 -25.03
C TRP A 49 23.41 -1.58 -25.03
N GLN A 50 23.36 -0.89 -26.18
CA GLN A 50 23.85 0.46 -26.38
C GLN A 50 22.88 1.24 -27.28
N SER A 51 22.56 2.47 -26.91
CA SER A 51 21.73 3.35 -27.74
C SER A 51 22.45 3.99 -28.89
N GLY A 52 23.80 4.09 -28.81
CA GLY A 52 24.56 5.07 -29.59
C GLY A 52 24.16 6.51 -29.23
N LYS A 53 24.67 7.50 -29.97
CA LYS A 53 24.25 8.91 -29.79
C LYS A 53 22.84 9.12 -30.34
N VAL A 54 21.88 9.40 -29.48
CA VAL A 54 20.47 9.70 -29.82
C VAL A 54 20.25 11.21 -29.76
N GLN A 55 19.81 11.83 -30.85
CA GLN A 55 19.47 13.24 -30.90
C GLN A 55 18.10 13.45 -30.26
N SER A 56 18.06 13.84 -28.99
CA SER A 56 16.84 14.03 -28.23
C SER A 56 17.06 14.87 -26.97
N SER A 57 16.08 15.67 -26.61
CA SER A 57 16.01 16.38 -25.34
C SER A 57 15.19 15.62 -24.28
N ALA A 58 14.67 14.42 -24.58
CA ALA A 58 13.99 13.60 -23.62
C ALA A 58 14.95 13.14 -22.49
N MET A 59 14.48 13.15 -21.28
CA MET A 59 15.24 12.72 -20.10
C MET A 59 14.86 11.30 -19.68
N HIS A 60 14.49 10.49 -20.64
CA HIS A 60 14.18 9.07 -20.47
C HIS A 60 14.49 8.27 -21.74
N ALA A 61 14.63 6.97 -21.60
CA ALA A 61 14.77 6.02 -22.69
C ALA A 61 14.26 4.64 -22.29
N ASP A 62 13.62 3.94 -23.23
CA ASP A 62 13.27 2.54 -23.09
C ASP A 62 14.39 1.65 -23.63
N THR A 63 14.66 0.53 -22.94
CA THR A 63 15.54 -0.51 -23.46
C THR A 63 14.72 -1.69 -23.98
N PRO A 64 15.29 -2.55 -24.87
CA PRO A 64 14.75 -3.90 -25.03
C PRO A 64 14.90 -4.69 -23.72
N THR A 65 14.35 -5.90 -23.65
CA THR A 65 14.65 -6.83 -22.54
C THR A 65 16.14 -7.10 -22.47
N VAL A 66 16.79 -6.68 -21.38
CA VAL A 66 18.26 -6.66 -21.25
C VAL A 66 18.78 -7.64 -20.21
N ALA A 67 17.89 -8.23 -19.42
CA ALA A 67 18.28 -9.04 -18.27
C ALA A 67 17.22 -10.10 -17.94
N ASP A 68 17.72 -11.24 -17.47
CA ASP A 68 16.94 -12.35 -16.92
C ASP A 68 17.00 -12.34 -15.38
N SER A 69 16.44 -13.38 -14.76
CA SER A 69 16.51 -13.63 -13.32
C SER A 69 17.92 -13.55 -12.75
N ARG A 70 18.07 -13.01 -11.53
CA ARG A 70 19.34 -12.88 -10.77
C ARG A 70 20.40 -11.98 -11.41
N VAL A 71 20.07 -11.22 -12.45
CA VAL A 71 21.05 -10.38 -13.12
C VAL A 71 21.37 -9.15 -12.28
N ARG A 72 22.65 -8.90 -12.08
CA ARG A 72 23.18 -7.63 -11.57
C ARG A 72 23.63 -6.78 -12.74
N GLY A 73 22.97 -5.64 -12.89
CA GLY A 73 23.19 -4.74 -14.00
C GLY A 73 23.66 -3.36 -13.58
N ALA A 74 24.24 -2.68 -14.52
CA ALA A 74 24.49 -1.25 -14.42
C ALA A 74 24.21 -0.61 -15.77
N TRP A 75 23.89 0.66 -15.73
CA TRP A 75 23.85 1.47 -16.94
C TRP A 75 24.54 2.79 -16.72
N LYS A 76 25.13 3.30 -17.75
CA LYS A 76 25.78 4.61 -17.76
C LYS A 76 25.25 5.46 -18.90
N ILE A 77 25.20 6.76 -18.66
CA ILE A 77 24.72 7.76 -19.60
C ILE A 77 25.65 8.94 -19.66
N ARG A 78 25.81 9.50 -20.86
CA ARG A 78 26.38 10.83 -21.07
C ARG A 78 25.47 11.68 -21.91
N LEU A 79 25.50 12.99 -21.66
CA LEU A 79 24.62 13.97 -22.29
C LEU A 79 25.45 14.91 -23.14
N TRP A 80 24.86 15.47 -24.19
CA TRP A 80 25.41 16.57 -24.97
C TRP A 80 24.65 17.86 -24.66
N ASP A 81 25.39 18.96 -24.49
CA ASP A 81 24.85 20.27 -24.23
C ASP A 81 24.32 20.96 -25.51
N GLU A 82 23.91 22.22 -25.41
CA GLU A 82 23.43 23.05 -26.51
C GLU A 82 24.47 23.35 -27.60
N ASN A 83 25.76 23.11 -27.31
CA ASN A 83 26.87 23.28 -28.24
C ASN A 83 27.37 21.94 -28.83
N ASP A 84 26.60 20.86 -28.62
CA ASP A 84 26.94 19.49 -28.99
C ASP A 84 28.25 18.97 -28.33
N VAL A 85 28.58 19.47 -27.14
CA VAL A 85 29.74 19.01 -26.34
C VAL A 85 29.32 17.90 -25.40
N PRO A 86 30.00 16.71 -25.46
CA PRO A 86 29.67 15.60 -24.56
C PRO A 86 30.14 15.88 -23.13
N GLY A 87 29.29 15.56 -22.15
CA GLY A 87 29.63 15.57 -20.74
C GLY A 87 30.30 14.28 -20.26
N ALA A 88 30.53 14.22 -18.95
CA ALA A 88 31.03 13.01 -18.29
C ALA A 88 29.95 11.94 -18.21
N TRP A 89 30.35 10.67 -18.14
CA TRP A 89 29.44 9.56 -17.85
C TRP A 89 28.94 9.62 -16.41
N SER A 90 27.65 9.37 -16.23
CA SER A 90 27.02 9.07 -14.95
C SER A 90 26.53 7.63 -14.95
N GLU A 91 26.54 6.94 -13.80
CA GLU A 91 26.25 5.52 -13.70
C GLU A 91 25.19 5.25 -12.64
N ALA A 92 24.31 4.25 -12.89
CA ALA A 92 23.37 3.68 -11.94
C ALA A 92 23.39 2.16 -12.04
N ARG A 93 22.91 1.49 -10.96
CA ARG A 93 22.87 0.04 -10.85
C ARG A 93 21.44 -0.44 -10.68
N PHE A 94 21.21 -1.71 -11.00
CA PHE A 94 19.96 -2.42 -10.75
C PHE A 94 20.22 -3.91 -10.53
N GLU A 95 19.31 -4.59 -9.87
CA GLU A 95 19.35 -6.05 -9.71
C GLU A 95 17.95 -6.62 -10.02
N ILE A 96 17.93 -7.66 -10.86
CA ILE A 96 16.72 -8.43 -11.18
C ILE A 96 16.51 -9.49 -10.10
N GLY A 97 15.28 -9.62 -9.60
CA GLY A 97 14.88 -10.61 -8.63
C GLY A 97 14.83 -12.02 -9.17
N LEU A 98 14.22 -12.92 -8.39
CA LEU A 98 14.07 -14.31 -8.76
C LEU A 98 12.83 -14.49 -9.63
N ALA A 99 12.97 -15.11 -10.80
CA ALA A 99 11.83 -15.43 -11.67
C ALA A 99 10.96 -16.55 -11.05
N GLN A 100 9.67 -16.58 -11.38
CA GLN A 100 8.71 -17.58 -10.88
C GLN A 100 9.20 -19.03 -11.03
N CYS A 101 9.83 -19.36 -12.15
CA CYS A 101 10.32 -20.72 -12.43
C CYS A 101 11.60 -21.12 -11.66
N ASP A 102 12.24 -20.17 -11.01
CA ASP A 102 13.51 -20.38 -10.32
C ASP A 102 13.35 -20.63 -8.82
N TRP A 103 12.15 -20.52 -8.30
CA TRP A 103 11.86 -20.88 -6.93
C TRP A 103 11.91 -22.40 -6.75
N VAL A 104 12.76 -22.88 -5.83
CA VAL A 104 12.88 -24.30 -5.49
C VAL A 104 12.34 -24.62 -4.10
N GLY A 105 12.10 -23.59 -3.25
CA GLY A 105 11.44 -23.74 -1.95
C GLY A 105 9.96 -24.10 -2.09
N GLU A 106 9.37 -24.57 -1.00
CA GLU A 106 7.94 -24.81 -0.86
C GLU A 106 7.33 -23.78 0.10
N TRP A 107 6.05 -23.47 -0.07
CA TRP A 107 5.34 -22.68 0.93
C TRP A 107 5.29 -23.44 2.26
N VAL A 108 5.60 -22.75 3.33
CA VAL A 108 5.61 -23.30 4.69
C VAL A 108 4.53 -22.62 5.51
N ASP A 109 3.56 -23.42 5.97
CA ASP A 109 2.51 -23.02 6.92
C ASP A 109 2.97 -23.37 8.34
N PRO A 110 3.05 -22.39 9.25
CA PRO A 110 3.44 -22.63 10.64
C PRO A 110 2.35 -23.29 11.49
N GLU A 111 1.15 -23.55 10.92
CA GLU A 111 0.00 -24.13 11.63
C GLU A 111 -0.39 -23.32 12.89
N THR A 112 -0.56 -22.00 12.72
CA THR A 112 -0.86 -21.05 13.81
C THR A 112 -2.23 -21.30 14.42
N GLU A 113 -2.28 -21.49 15.74
CA GLU A 113 -3.51 -21.63 16.50
C GLU A 113 -3.89 -20.32 17.22
N PRO A 114 -5.19 -19.93 17.21
CA PRO A 114 -5.67 -18.84 18.03
C PRO A 114 -5.57 -19.15 19.53
N ILE A 115 -5.35 -18.13 20.35
CA ILE A 115 -5.30 -18.25 21.82
C ILE A 115 -6.24 -17.25 22.49
N ASP A 116 -6.62 -17.54 23.74
CA ASP A 116 -7.30 -16.58 24.61
C ASP A 116 -6.27 -15.83 25.47
N ILE A 117 -6.43 -14.52 25.58
CA ILE A 117 -5.67 -13.69 26.53
C ILE A 117 -6.65 -13.28 27.64
N PRO A 118 -6.42 -13.73 28.88
CA PRO A 118 -7.35 -13.40 29.97
C PRO A 118 -7.48 -11.91 30.22
N GLY A 119 -8.73 -11.44 30.36
CA GLY A 119 -9.05 -10.07 30.76
C GLY A 119 -9.13 -9.07 29.60
N ASP A 120 -9.07 -9.50 28.34
CA ASP A 120 -9.06 -8.61 27.17
C ASP A 120 -10.21 -8.81 26.19
N ASP A 121 -11.43 -8.99 26.71
CA ASP A 121 -12.63 -9.12 25.87
C ASP A 121 -12.94 -7.86 25.03
N ALA A 122 -12.44 -6.71 25.43
CA ALA A 122 -12.77 -5.43 24.81
C ALA A 122 -12.08 -5.21 23.44
N ILE A 123 -10.86 -5.73 23.24
CA ILE A 123 -10.06 -5.48 22.05
C ILE A 123 -10.67 -6.13 20.81
N ASN A 124 -11.39 -7.22 20.99
CA ASN A 124 -11.87 -8.07 19.90
C ASN A 124 -13.36 -8.00 19.64
N ALA A 125 -14.07 -7.08 20.28
CA ALA A 125 -15.51 -6.91 20.07
C ALA A 125 -15.86 -6.63 18.60
N PHE A 126 -14.96 -5.95 17.87
CA PHE A 126 -15.14 -5.67 16.44
C PHE A 126 -14.96 -6.90 15.52
N ALA A 127 -14.04 -7.78 15.85
CA ALA A 127 -13.83 -9.01 15.08
C ALA A 127 -14.85 -10.11 15.39
N ARG A 128 -15.51 -10.04 16.56
CA ARG A 128 -16.47 -11.05 17.03
C ARG A 128 -17.66 -11.27 16.08
N PRO A 129 -18.33 -10.24 15.53
CA PRO A 129 -19.47 -10.47 14.63
C PRO A 129 -19.10 -11.26 13.38
N ASN A 130 -17.93 -11.02 12.81
CA ASN A 130 -17.44 -11.75 11.65
C ASN A 130 -17.10 -13.21 11.99
N TRP A 131 -16.53 -13.45 13.16
CA TRP A 131 -16.27 -14.80 13.66
C TRP A 131 -17.58 -15.56 13.91
N GLU A 132 -18.56 -14.96 14.59
CA GLU A 132 -19.88 -15.56 14.85
C GLU A 132 -20.60 -15.93 13.53
N ARG A 133 -20.54 -15.05 12.54
CA ARG A 133 -21.09 -15.36 11.20
C ARG A 133 -20.39 -16.57 10.56
N LYS A 134 -19.05 -16.64 10.62
CA LYS A 134 -18.30 -17.79 10.10
C LYS A 134 -18.64 -19.10 10.82
N GLN A 135 -18.84 -19.05 12.13
CA GLN A 135 -19.25 -20.22 12.88
C GLN A 135 -20.66 -20.70 12.45
N ALA A 136 -21.60 -19.78 12.29
CA ALA A 136 -22.95 -20.09 11.80
C ALA A 136 -22.91 -20.68 10.37
N GLU A 137 -22.06 -20.17 9.49
CA GLU A 137 -21.86 -20.73 8.15
C GLU A 137 -21.26 -22.15 8.20
N LYS A 138 -20.29 -22.41 9.09
CA LYS A 138 -19.71 -23.75 9.31
C LYS A 138 -20.76 -24.74 9.84
N GLU A 139 -21.56 -24.32 10.82
CA GLU A 139 -22.65 -25.14 11.37
C GLU A 139 -23.72 -25.46 10.32
N ALA A 140 -24.16 -24.46 9.53
CA ALA A 140 -25.11 -24.63 8.45
C ALA A 140 -24.58 -25.57 7.34
N ALA A 141 -23.27 -25.60 7.14
CA ALA A 141 -22.60 -26.50 6.20
C ALA A 141 -22.33 -27.90 6.78
N GLY A 142 -22.73 -28.18 8.02
CA GLY A 142 -22.49 -29.47 8.71
C GLY A 142 -21.02 -29.76 9.02
N LYS A 143 -20.20 -28.72 9.13
CA LYS A 143 -18.72 -28.80 9.32
C LYS A 143 -18.26 -28.73 10.78
N GLY A 144 -19.06 -29.22 11.72
CA GLY A 144 -18.69 -29.35 13.14
C GLY A 144 -19.39 -28.34 14.07
N ALA A 145 -19.18 -28.50 15.38
CA ALA A 145 -19.70 -27.61 16.41
C ALA A 145 -18.95 -26.27 16.39
N ALA A 146 -19.63 -25.19 16.81
CA ALA A 146 -19.00 -23.89 17.01
C ALA A 146 -17.81 -24.03 18.00
N GLU A 147 -16.65 -23.58 17.57
CA GLU A 147 -15.50 -23.46 18.46
C GLU A 147 -15.70 -22.28 19.42
N SER A 148 -15.03 -22.32 20.58
CA SER A 148 -14.98 -21.14 21.45
C SER A 148 -14.31 -19.98 20.71
N TYR A 149 -14.80 -18.75 20.92
CA TYR A 149 -14.16 -17.56 20.33
C TYR A 149 -12.75 -17.38 20.89
N LYS A 150 -11.77 -17.43 20.00
CA LYS A 150 -10.36 -17.20 20.30
C LYS A 150 -9.85 -16.06 19.42
N PRO A 151 -9.96 -14.82 19.91
CA PRO A 151 -9.73 -13.65 19.08
C PRO A 151 -8.26 -13.39 18.75
N HIS A 152 -7.35 -13.79 19.63
CA HIS A 152 -5.94 -13.47 19.53
C HIS A 152 -5.17 -14.51 18.73
N ARG A 153 -4.31 -14.05 17.84
CA ARG A 153 -3.38 -14.88 17.10
C ARG A 153 -1.96 -14.39 17.39
N PRO A 154 -1.15 -15.21 18.13
CA PRO A 154 0.25 -14.90 18.32
C PRO A 154 0.99 -14.88 16.98
N ALA A 155 2.07 -14.12 16.90
CA ALA A 155 3.01 -14.27 15.81
C ALA A 155 3.62 -15.67 15.83
N SER A 156 3.84 -16.25 14.65
CA SER A 156 4.56 -17.51 14.50
C SER A 156 6.02 -17.22 14.23
N TYR A 157 6.90 -17.93 14.92
CA TYR A 157 8.33 -17.88 14.68
C TYR A 157 8.76 -19.18 14.00
N LEU A 158 9.50 -19.05 12.88
CA LEU A 158 10.02 -20.18 12.13
C LEU A 158 11.53 -20.10 12.11
N ARG A 159 12.20 -21.24 12.27
CA ARG A 159 13.66 -21.32 12.17
C ARG A 159 14.13 -22.39 11.21
N LYS A 160 15.31 -22.16 10.66
CA LYS A 160 16.03 -23.15 9.87
C LYS A 160 17.53 -22.98 10.04
N SER A 161 18.21 -24.04 10.51
CA SER A 161 19.68 -24.12 10.51
C SER A 161 20.17 -24.66 9.17
N PHE A 162 21.29 -24.14 8.68
CA PHE A 162 21.90 -24.56 7.43
C PHE A 162 23.41 -24.29 7.43
N THR A 163 24.14 -25.00 6.59
CA THR A 163 25.57 -24.77 6.40
C THR A 163 25.82 -24.00 5.12
N ALA A 164 26.65 -22.99 5.18
CA ALA A 164 27.05 -22.19 4.02
C ALA A 164 28.55 -22.01 3.90
N SER A 165 29.01 -21.75 2.68
CA SER A 165 30.36 -21.23 2.38
C SER A 165 30.31 -19.71 2.21
N LYS A 166 31.49 -19.06 2.29
CA LYS A 166 31.60 -17.65 1.91
C LYS A 166 31.33 -17.47 0.42
N GLY A 167 30.60 -16.41 0.08
CA GLY A 167 30.26 -16.04 -1.29
C GLY A 167 29.31 -14.87 -1.29
N GLU A 168 28.94 -14.38 -2.44
CA GLU A 168 27.90 -13.36 -2.59
C GLU A 168 26.54 -13.97 -2.34
N ALA A 169 25.84 -13.51 -1.28
CA ALA A 169 24.61 -14.14 -0.82
C ALA A 169 23.38 -13.25 -1.04
N ARG A 170 22.28 -13.87 -1.50
CA ARG A 170 20.98 -13.24 -1.67
C ARG A 170 19.90 -14.06 -0.99
N LEU A 171 19.04 -13.38 -0.23
CA LEU A 171 17.79 -13.93 0.27
C LEU A 171 16.64 -13.37 -0.56
N TYR A 172 15.89 -14.26 -1.20
CA TYR A 172 14.60 -13.99 -1.82
C TYR A 172 13.52 -14.49 -0.88
N ILE A 173 12.54 -13.64 -0.53
CA ILE A 173 11.54 -14.00 0.48
C ILE A 173 10.21 -13.26 0.24
N THR A 174 9.11 -13.98 0.47
CA THR A 174 7.76 -13.43 0.52
C THR A 174 6.92 -14.15 1.56
N ALA A 175 5.75 -13.61 1.91
CA ALA A 175 4.85 -14.23 2.87
C ALA A 175 3.37 -13.98 2.55
N LYS A 176 2.53 -14.93 2.91
CA LYS A 176 1.10 -14.74 3.15
C LYS A 176 0.95 -14.27 4.59
N GLY A 177 0.77 -12.98 4.78
CA GLY A 177 0.91 -12.25 6.04
C GLY A 177 2.06 -11.24 5.96
N LEU A 178 2.57 -10.83 7.12
CA LEU A 178 3.77 -10.00 7.23
C LEU A 178 4.92 -10.81 7.80
N TYR A 179 6.16 -10.45 7.44
CA TYR A 179 7.33 -11.10 8.02
C TYR A 179 8.39 -10.12 8.50
N ALA A 180 9.18 -10.61 9.44
CA ALA A 180 10.44 -10.04 9.86
C ALA A 180 11.47 -11.17 9.92
N ALA A 181 12.70 -10.96 9.43
CA ALA A 181 13.71 -12.02 9.33
C ALA A 181 15.05 -11.60 9.95
N TRP A 182 15.76 -12.59 10.49
CA TRP A 182 17.10 -12.44 11.10
C TRP A 182 18.00 -13.58 10.64
N LEU A 183 19.26 -13.25 10.36
CA LEU A 183 20.31 -14.24 10.14
C LEU A 183 21.31 -14.15 11.31
N ASP A 184 21.46 -15.25 12.06
CA ASP A 184 22.29 -15.31 13.28
C ASP A 184 22.00 -14.16 14.25
N GLY A 185 20.70 -13.89 14.47
CA GLY A 185 20.20 -12.85 15.36
C GLY A 185 20.31 -11.42 14.84
N LYS A 186 20.83 -11.20 13.63
CA LYS A 186 20.92 -9.88 13.00
C LYS A 186 19.77 -9.67 12.03
N ARG A 187 19.06 -8.57 12.18
CA ARG A 187 17.92 -8.20 11.31
C ARG A 187 18.35 -8.16 9.84
N ILE A 188 17.53 -8.72 8.96
CA ILE A 188 17.70 -8.66 7.50
C ILE A 188 16.85 -7.50 6.97
N GLY A 189 17.52 -6.53 6.33
CA GLY A 189 16.87 -5.36 5.76
C GLY A 189 16.24 -4.43 6.80
N ASP A 190 15.74 -3.31 6.32
CA ASP A 190 15.12 -2.22 7.10
C ASP A 190 13.64 -2.02 6.76
N MET A 191 13.12 -2.70 5.74
CA MET A 191 11.71 -2.67 5.40
C MET A 191 10.86 -3.18 6.57
N VAL A 192 9.88 -2.40 6.95
CA VAL A 192 8.83 -2.78 7.91
C VAL A 192 7.58 -3.23 7.16
N LEU A 193 6.72 -4.02 7.80
CA LEU A 193 5.49 -4.54 7.22
C LEU A 193 5.70 -5.29 5.87
N ALA A 194 6.86 -5.94 5.69
CA ALA A 194 7.14 -6.75 4.51
C ALA A 194 6.22 -7.99 4.45
N PRO A 195 5.78 -8.45 3.28
CA PRO A 195 6.12 -8.01 1.92
C PRO A 195 5.33 -6.79 1.46
N GLY A 196 4.40 -6.24 2.24
CA GLY A 196 3.50 -5.16 1.87
C GLY A 196 2.06 -5.63 1.62
N SER A 197 1.25 -4.74 1.04
CA SER A 197 -0.18 -4.95 0.77
C SER A 197 -0.39 -5.42 -0.67
N PHE A 198 -0.96 -6.61 -0.82
CA PHE A 198 -1.28 -7.24 -2.10
C PHE A 198 -2.67 -7.89 -2.05
N THR A 199 -3.25 -8.17 -3.21
CA THR A 199 -4.38 -9.11 -3.31
C THR A 199 -3.84 -10.53 -3.10
N GLY A 200 -3.59 -10.89 -1.84
CA GLY A 200 -2.75 -11.99 -1.41
C GLY A 200 -3.21 -13.40 -1.81
N ASN A 201 -4.41 -13.54 -2.40
CA ASN A 201 -4.90 -14.76 -3.03
C ASN A 201 -4.81 -14.74 -4.57
N LYS A 202 -4.22 -13.71 -5.15
CA LYS A 202 -4.01 -13.58 -6.61
C LYS A 202 -2.55 -13.38 -6.98
N HIS A 203 -1.78 -12.65 -6.16
CA HIS A 203 -0.34 -12.48 -6.34
C HIS A 203 0.33 -11.93 -5.07
N LEU A 204 1.67 -12.02 -5.01
CA LEU A 204 2.50 -11.44 -3.95
C LEU A 204 3.78 -10.85 -4.55
N GLY A 205 4.36 -9.87 -3.85
CA GLY A 205 5.70 -9.37 -4.15
C GLY A 205 6.74 -10.06 -3.28
N ALA A 206 7.92 -10.35 -3.84
CA ALA A 206 9.05 -10.91 -3.11
C ALA A 206 10.17 -9.87 -2.96
N GLN A 207 10.72 -9.76 -1.76
CA GLN A 207 11.89 -8.95 -1.49
C GLN A 207 13.16 -9.71 -1.84
N THR A 208 14.18 -8.99 -2.26
CA THR A 208 15.54 -9.48 -2.46
C THR A 208 16.48 -8.71 -1.53
N TYR A 209 17.20 -9.43 -0.67
CA TYR A 209 18.15 -8.83 0.26
C TYR A 209 19.57 -9.32 -0.02
N ASP A 210 20.54 -8.40 -0.02
CA ASP A 210 21.95 -8.75 0.06
C ASP A 210 22.30 -9.14 1.49
N VAL A 211 22.50 -10.41 1.73
CA VAL A 211 22.86 -10.95 3.05
C VAL A 211 24.33 -11.37 3.14
N THR A 212 25.16 -10.99 2.16
CA THR A 212 26.59 -11.35 2.08
C THR A 212 27.36 -11.00 3.36
N ALA A 213 27.09 -9.81 3.93
CA ALA A 213 27.76 -9.35 5.14
C ALA A 213 27.25 -10.00 6.44
N LEU A 214 26.10 -10.65 6.38
CA LEU A 214 25.48 -11.34 7.52
C LEU A 214 25.88 -12.82 7.57
N LEU A 215 26.12 -13.42 6.40
CA LEU A 215 26.42 -14.85 6.26
C LEU A 215 27.85 -15.14 6.69
N HIS A 216 28.07 -16.24 7.41
CA HIS A 216 29.41 -16.75 7.74
C HIS A 216 29.62 -18.18 7.25
N GLU A 217 30.88 -18.59 7.18
CA GLU A 217 31.26 -19.97 6.83
C GLU A 217 30.89 -20.91 7.97
N GLY A 218 30.27 -22.03 7.65
CA GLY A 218 29.79 -23.02 8.62
C GLY A 218 28.29 -22.91 8.86
N GLU A 219 27.86 -23.23 10.08
CA GLU A 219 26.45 -23.23 10.47
C GLU A 219 25.91 -21.82 10.65
N ASN A 220 24.74 -21.56 10.08
CA ASN A 220 23.99 -20.32 10.20
C ASN A 220 22.53 -20.66 10.57
N GLU A 221 21.82 -19.75 11.22
CA GLU A 221 20.40 -19.88 11.54
C GLU A 221 19.60 -18.73 10.93
N LEU A 222 18.61 -19.06 10.12
CA LEU A 222 17.58 -18.12 9.67
C LEU A 222 16.38 -18.23 10.61
N LEU A 223 16.01 -17.10 11.24
CA LEU A 223 14.80 -16.95 12.05
C LEU A 223 13.84 -15.99 11.34
N ILE A 224 12.56 -16.36 11.24
CA ILE A 224 11.51 -15.56 10.63
C ILE A 224 10.34 -15.46 11.61
N ALA A 225 9.86 -14.24 11.89
CA ALA A 225 8.59 -14.01 12.55
C ALA A 225 7.53 -13.69 11.52
N LEU A 226 6.35 -14.32 11.63
CA LEU A 226 5.19 -14.10 10.77
C LEU A 226 4.05 -13.48 11.58
N GLY A 227 3.46 -12.40 11.05
CA GLY A 227 2.26 -11.76 11.55
C GLY A 227 1.11 -11.80 10.55
N ASP A 228 -0.10 -11.51 11.03
CA ASP A 228 -1.34 -11.59 10.24
C ASP A 228 -1.35 -10.61 9.04
N GLY A 229 -0.96 -9.36 9.25
CA GLY A 229 -0.87 -8.33 8.21
C GLY A 229 -2.17 -8.13 7.42
N TRP A 230 -2.08 -7.60 6.23
CA TRP A 230 -3.23 -7.44 5.33
C TRP A 230 -3.87 -8.76 4.89
N HIS A 231 -3.17 -9.87 5.05
CA HIS A 231 -3.66 -11.19 4.63
C HIS A 231 -4.78 -11.73 5.54
N ARG A 232 -4.57 -11.61 6.87
CA ARG A 232 -5.39 -12.31 7.87
C ARG A 232 -5.92 -11.43 8.99
N SER A 233 -5.40 -10.20 9.19
CA SER A 233 -5.85 -9.26 10.22
C SER A 233 -7.27 -8.75 9.98
N THR A 234 -7.78 -8.06 10.98
CA THR A 234 -8.93 -7.15 10.82
C THR A 234 -8.55 -6.03 9.87
N GLY A 235 -9.40 -5.77 8.88
CA GLY A 235 -9.11 -4.73 7.89
C GLY A 235 -10.36 -4.18 7.20
N GLY A 236 -10.15 -3.04 6.56
CA GLY A 236 -11.11 -2.44 5.67
C GLY A 236 -12.34 -1.82 6.29
N VAL A 237 -13.26 -1.46 5.42
CA VAL A 237 -14.51 -0.73 5.73
C VAL A 237 -15.40 -1.51 6.70
N ASP A 238 -15.49 -2.83 6.53
CA ASP A 238 -16.38 -3.70 7.31
C ASP A 238 -15.69 -4.39 8.50
N GLY A 239 -14.37 -4.16 8.68
CA GLY A 239 -13.59 -4.84 9.71
C GLY A 239 -13.55 -6.35 9.54
N ASP A 240 -13.61 -6.83 8.30
CA ASP A 240 -13.51 -8.24 7.98
C ASP A 240 -12.12 -8.79 8.28
N ARG A 241 -12.06 -10.06 8.70
CA ARG A 241 -10.80 -10.80 8.88
C ARG A 241 -10.61 -11.84 7.79
N ASP A 242 -9.35 -12.31 7.68
CA ASP A 242 -8.97 -13.39 6.76
C ASP A 242 -9.37 -13.07 5.30
N LEU A 243 -9.12 -11.84 4.86
CA LEU A 243 -9.53 -11.35 3.54
C LEU A 243 -8.99 -12.20 2.40
N PHE A 244 -7.76 -12.66 2.52
CA PHE A 244 -7.08 -13.45 1.49
C PHE A 244 -6.80 -14.90 1.91
N GLY A 245 -7.09 -15.26 3.16
CA GLY A 245 -6.93 -16.60 3.71
C GLY A 245 -6.86 -16.59 5.23
N ASP A 246 -7.07 -17.75 5.83
CA ASP A 246 -7.04 -17.97 7.27
C ASP A 246 -5.72 -18.59 7.77
N THR A 247 -4.81 -18.93 6.85
CA THR A 247 -3.50 -19.50 7.13
C THR A 247 -2.39 -18.54 6.72
N LEU A 248 -1.32 -18.50 7.50
CA LEU A 248 -0.09 -17.82 7.12
C LEU A 248 0.78 -18.71 6.24
N GLY A 249 1.77 -18.10 5.59
CA GLY A 249 2.75 -18.85 4.83
C GLY A 249 4.01 -18.04 4.58
N VAL A 250 5.14 -18.72 4.50
CA VAL A 250 6.40 -18.12 4.04
C VAL A 250 6.99 -18.95 2.92
N LEU A 251 7.57 -18.26 1.95
CA LEU A 251 8.39 -18.85 0.89
C LEU A 251 9.69 -18.09 0.83
N PHE A 252 10.82 -18.78 0.91
CA PHE A 252 12.12 -18.16 0.77
C PHE A 252 13.16 -19.06 0.10
N GLN A 253 14.17 -18.42 -0.46
CA GLN A 253 15.34 -19.04 -1.06
C GLN A 253 16.57 -18.19 -0.79
N LEU A 254 17.55 -18.73 -0.05
CA LEU A 254 18.85 -18.12 0.14
C LEU A 254 19.86 -18.78 -0.78
N GLU A 255 20.52 -17.96 -1.57
CA GLU A 255 21.54 -18.39 -2.52
C GLU A 255 22.92 -17.84 -2.16
N VAL A 256 23.94 -18.64 -2.43
CA VAL A 256 25.35 -18.21 -2.42
C VAL A 256 25.91 -18.43 -3.82
N ASP A 257 26.47 -17.39 -4.40
CA ASP A 257 26.99 -17.39 -5.79
C ASP A 257 25.98 -17.96 -6.81
N GLY A 258 24.70 -17.58 -6.63
CA GLY A 258 23.59 -17.99 -7.50
C GLY A 258 23.12 -19.44 -7.34
N LYS A 259 23.52 -20.11 -6.25
CA LYS A 259 23.10 -21.49 -5.95
C LYS A 259 22.31 -21.54 -4.64
N PRO A 260 21.15 -22.15 -4.60
CA PRO A 260 20.38 -22.35 -3.36
C PRO A 260 21.19 -23.12 -2.30
N VAL A 261 21.29 -22.56 -1.10
CA VAL A 261 21.94 -23.19 0.07
C VAL A 261 20.96 -23.38 1.22
N CYS A 262 19.89 -22.58 1.26
CA CYS A 262 18.81 -22.73 2.25
C CYS A 262 17.48 -22.31 1.61
N VAL A 263 16.47 -23.15 1.70
CA VAL A 263 15.14 -22.89 1.15
C VAL A 263 14.07 -23.25 2.17
N SER A 264 12.88 -22.69 2.01
CA SER A 264 11.72 -23.07 2.80
C SER A 264 11.27 -24.48 2.43
N ASP A 265 11.16 -25.38 3.41
CA ASP A 265 10.76 -26.77 3.26
C ASP A 265 10.28 -27.38 4.59
N ASP A 266 9.98 -28.66 4.60
CA ASP A 266 9.47 -29.44 5.74
C ASP A 266 10.49 -29.66 6.89
N THR A 267 11.77 -29.31 6.70
CA THR A 267 12.78 -29.36 7.75
C THR A 267 12.76 -28.15 8.68
N MET A 268 11.94 -27.13 8.38
CA MET A 268 11.72 -25.98 9.24
C MET A 268 10.98 -26.38 10.53
N GLN A 269 11.14 -25.57 11.54
CA GLN A 269 10.38 -25.67 12.79
C GLN A 269 9.66 -24.36 13.06
N ALA A 270 8.46 -24.44 13.64
CA ALA A 270 7.65 -23.30 14.05
C ALA A 270 7.34 -23.31 15.53
N THR A 271 7.07 -22.13 16.11
CA THR A 271 6.53 -21.97 17.46
C THR A 271 5.72 -20.69 17.58
N GLN A 272 4.73 -20.70 18.49
CA GLN A 272 3.95 -19.53 18.91
C GLN A 272 4.30 -19.06 20.34
N CYS A 273 5.37 -19.62 20.94
CA CYS A 273 5.77 -19.30 22.32
C CYS A 273 6.62 -18.03 22.43
N GLY A 274 6.61 -17.16 21.45
CA GLY A 274 7.32 -15.89 21.49
C GLY A 274 6.51 -14.74 22.11
N PRO A 275 7.12 -13.55 22.22
CA PRO A 275 6.56 -12.43 22.97
C PRO A 275 5.36 -11.74 22.31
N ILE A 276 5.19 -11.78 20.97
CA ILE A 276 4.05 -11.16 20.29
C ILE A 276 2.84 -12.06 20.44
N ARG A 277 1.89 -11.65 21.29
CA ARG A 277 0.70 -12.45 21.67
C ARG A 277 -0.54 -12.11 20.85
N GLN A 278 -0.59 -10.89 20.29
CA GLN A 278 -1.56 -10.43 19.31
C GLN A 278 -0.83 -9.56 18.30
N ASN A 279 -1.22 -9.68 17.04
CA ASN A 279 -0.72 -8.83 15.97
C ASN A 279 -1.85 -8.60 14.96
N ASP A 280 -2.50 -7.45 15.02
CA ASP A 280 -3.63 -7.12 14.16
C ASP A 280 -3.47 -5.69 13.63
N MET A 281 -3.67 -5.49 12.34
CA MET A 281 -3.42 -4.20 11.69
C MET A 281 -4.29 -3.08 12.25
N GLN A 282 -5.58 -3.34 12.57
CA GLN A 282 -6.51 -2.32 13.09
C GLN A 282 -6.65 -2.35 14.60
N GLN A 283 -6.59 -3.52 15.22
CA GLN A 283 -6.72 -3.65 16.67
C GLN A 283 -5.43 -3.31 17.39
N GLY A 284 -4.28 -3.69 16.83
CA GLY A 284 -2.96 -3.41 17.38
C GLY A 284 -2.20 -4.64 17.82
N GLU A 285 -1.18 -4.44 18.67
CA GLU A 285 -0.23 -5.48 19.07
C GLU A 285 -0.14 -5.62 20.59
N VAL A 286 -0.12 -6.87 21.07
CA VAL A 286 0.11 -7.23 22.47
C VAL A 286 1.45 -7.96 22.57
N TYR A 287 2.34 -7.43 23.40
CA TYR A 287 3.68 -7.95 23.61
C TYR A 287 3.92 -8.35 25.07
N ASP A 288 4.33 -9.58 25.30
CA ASP A 288 4.66 -10.08 26.64
C ASP A 288 6.19 -10.23 26.78
N ALA A 289 6.83 -9.25 27.38
CA ALA A 289 8.28 -9.23 27.58
C ALA A 289 8.80 -10.37 28.48
N ARG A 290 7.92 -11.03 29.24
CA ARG A 290 8.30 -12.21 30.05
C ARG A 290 8.63 -13.42 29.20
N LEU A 291 8.22 -13.41 27.92
CA LEU A 291 8.48 -14.47 26.94
C LEU A 291 9.69 -14.17 26.04
N GLU A 292 10.42 -13.10 26.31
CA GLU A 292 11.68 -12.83 25.62
C GLU A 292 12.75 -13.86 26.00
N GLY A 293 13.73 -14.05 25.11
CA GLY A 293 14.84 -14.97 25.30
C GLY A 293 14.76 -16.18 24.37
N GLU A 294 15.13 -17.35 24.84
CA GLU A 294 15.12 -18.56 24.02
C GLU A 294 13.68 -19.02 23.74
N LEU A 295 13.33 -19.09 22.47
CA LEU A 295 12.03 -19.59 22.04
C LEU A 295 11.94 -21.11 22.28
N THR A 296 10.81 -21.54 22.82
CA THR A 296 10.52 -22.95 23.16
C THR A 296 9.31 -23.47 22.41
N GLY A 297 8.93 -24.73 22.61
CA GLY A 297 7.71 -25.29 22.02
C GLY A 297 7.78 -25.48 20.51
N TRP A 298 8.97 -25.71 19.98
CA TRP A 298 9.17 -25.95 18.55
C TRP A 298 8.47 -27.22 18.07
N HIS A 299 7.78 -27.15 16.94
CA HIS A 299 7.12 -28.26 16.25
C HIS A 299 7.42 -28.23 14.75
N GLY A 300 7.07 -29.29 14.04
CA GLY A 300 7.18 -29.34 12.58
C GLY A 300 6.19 -28.39 11.91
N VAL A 301 6.36 -28.20 10.64
CA VAL A 301 5.55 -27.32 9.78
C VAL A 301 4.83 -28.12 8.71
N ARG A 302 3.82 -27.53 8.10
CA ARG A 302 3.16 -28.07 6.91
C ARG A 302 3.70 -27.38 5.66
N THR A 303 4.12 -28.16 4.66
CA THR A 303 4.50 -27.60 3.35
C THR A 303 3.40 -27.83 2.31
N TYR A 304 3.35 -26.94 1.33
CA TYR A 304 2.44 -27.03 0.18
C TYR A 304 2.99 -26.30 -1.03
N ARG A 305 2.49 -26.64 -2.21
CA ARG A 305 2.78 -25.90 -3.44
C ARG A 305 1.58 -25.03 -3.81
N ASP A 306 1.87 -23.85 -4.30
CA ASP A 306 0.88 -22.90 -4.75
C ASP A 306 1.43 -22.23 -6.03
N ASP A 307 0.61 -22.18 -7.06
CA ASP A 307 0.95 -21.54 -8.34
C ASP A 307 0.71 -20.01 -8.29
N LEU A 308 0.58 -19.46 -7.10
CA LEU A 308 0.38 -18.01 -6.88
C LEU A 308 1.52 -17.22 -7.55
N PRO A 309 1.22 -16.28 -8.47
CA PRO A 309 2.23 -15.45 -9.09
C PRO A 309 3.03 -14.66 -8.07
N ILE A 310 4.36 -14.68 -8.19
CA ILE A 310 5.29 -13.92 -7.38
C ILE A 310 6.04 -12.97 -8.28
N THR A 311 5.95 -11.69 -7.99
CA THR A 311 6.64 -10.62 -8.72
C THR A 311 7.79 -10.06 -7.89
N GLY A 312 8.72 -9.39 -8.55
CA GLY A 312 9.73 -8.58 -7.86
C GLY A 312 9.12 -7.35 -7.17
N MET A 313 9.89 -6.70 -6.32
CA MET A 313 9.50 -5.44 -5.69
C MET A 313 9.71 -4.26 -6.65
N ASN A 314 8.71 -3.98 -7.48
CA ASN A 314 8.72 -2.86 -8.42
C ASN A 314 8.21 -1.55 -7.77
N THR A 315 8.42 -1.40 -6.47
CA THR A 315 8.02 -0.23 -5.69
C THR A 315 9.08 0.11 -4.64
N VAL A 316 8.91 1.23 -3.95
CA VAL A 316 9.77 1.62 -2.83
C VAL A 316 9.38 0.87 -1.54
N PRO A 317 10.33 0.58 -0.64
CA PRO A 317 10.05 -0.10 0.62
C PRO A 317 9.21 0.78 1.56
N ILE A 318 8.53 0.15 2.51
CA ILE A 318 7.93 0.83 3.66
C ILE A 318 9.02 0.97 4.71
N LEU A 319 9.32 2.19 5.15
CA LEU A 319 10.36 2.47 6.14
C LEU A 319 9.84 3.25 7.35
N GLU A 320 10.60 3.19 8.43
CA GLU A 320 10.50 4.18 9.50
C GLU A 320 11.24 5.46 9.07
N HIS A 321 10.61 6.60 9.31
CA HIS A 321 11.16 7.90 8.94
C HIS A 321 11.36 8.79 10.16
N GLU A 322 10.50 9.80 10.36
CA GLU A 322 10.65 10.77 11.43
C GLU A 322 10.28 10.19 12.79
N ALA A 323 11.06 10.53 13.81
CA ALA A 323 10.82 10.16 15.20
C ALA A 323 10.31 11.36 16.01
N PHE A 324 9.26 11.14 16.80
CA PHE A 324 8.60 12.16 17.62
C PHE A 324 8.61 11.72 19.08
N PRO A 325 9.32 12.44 19.97
CA PRO A 325 9.28 12.14 21.41
C PRO A 325 7.91 12.50 22.00
N GLY A 326 7.34 11.56 22.76
CA GLY A 326 6.07 11.75 23.44
C GLY A 326 6.22 12.65 24.67
N LYS A 327 5.31 13.60 24.83
CA LYS A 327 5.22 14.46 26.03
C LYS A 327 3.98 14.06 26.82
N LEU A 328 4.18 13.65 28.08
CA LEU A 328 3.08 13.35 29.00
C LEU A 328 2.31 14.61 29.35
N LEU A 329 1.01 14.53 29.32
CA LEU A 329 0.07 15.56 29.77
C LEU A 329 -1.09 14.89 30.56
N GLN A 330 -1.74 15.66 31.41
CA GLN A 330 -2.97 15.26 32.09
C GLN A 330 -4.14 15.99 31.43
N THR A 331 -5.18 15.26 31.07
CA THR A 331 -6.42 15.85 30.55
C THR A 331 -7.29 16.40 31.69
N PRO A 332 -8.26 17.27 31.40
CA PRO A 332 -9.22 17.74 32.39
C PRO A 332 -9.98 16.60 33.12
N ASN A 333 -10.21 15.48 32.46
CA ASN A 333 -10.82 14.27 33.06
C ASN A 333 -9.81 13.42 33.87
N GLY A 334 -8.55 13.86 33.99
CA GLY A 334 -7.50 13.15 34.74
C GLY A 334 -6.87 11.97 33.98
N GLU A 335 -7.05 11.87 32.67
CA GLU A 335 -6.39 10.85 31.86
C GLU A 335 -4.93 11.23 31.61
N THR A 336 -4.03 10.25 31.65
CA THR A 336 -2.63 10.43 31.21
C THR A 336 -2.55 10.22 29.72
N VAL A 337 -2.05 11.20 28.99
CA VAL A 337 -1.96 11.19 27.52
C VAL A 337 -0.56 11.63 27.08
N LEU A 338 -0.04 10.99 26.04
CA LEU A 338 1.14 11.41 25.30
C LEU A 338 0.71 12.30 24.12
N ASP A 339 1.34 13.46 23.95
CA ASP A 339 1.28 14.28 22.73
C ASP A 339 2.61 14.16 21.98
N PHE A 340 2.58 13.70 20.75
CA PHE A 340 3.73 13.60 19.86
C PHE A 340 3.92 14.83 18.97
N GLY A 341 3.00 15.80 19.02
CA GLY A 341 3.10 17.09 18.33
C GLY A 341 2.79 17.06 16.83
N GLN A 342 2.71 15.89 16.20
CA GLN A 342 2.39 15.69 14.79
C GLN A 342 1.42 14.50 14.64
N ASN A 343 0.39 14.65 13.80
CA ASN A 343 -0.45 13.51 13.38
C ASN A 343 0.29 12.70 12.31
N ILE A 344 0.46 11.40 12.53
CA ILE A 344 1.24 10.48 11.70
C ILE A 344 0.48 9.16 11.47
N ALA A 345 0.89 8.41 10.45
CA ALA A 345 0.72 6.96 10.43
C ALA A 345 2.01 6.31 10.95
N GLY A 346 1.89 5.37 11.88
CA GLY A 346 3.06 4.75 12.50
C GLY A 346 2.74 3.99 13.78
N TYR A 347 3.68 3.92 14.68
CA TYR A 347 3.55 3.25 15.97
C TYR A 347 4.45 3.88 17.04
N VAL A 348 4.27 3.48 18.30
CA VAL A 348 5.02 3.99 19.44
C VAL A 348 5.98 2.93 19.95
N GLU A 349 7.26 3.27 20.04
CA GLU A 349 8.28 2.54 20.78
C GLU A 349 8.24 2.91 22.25
N ILE A 350 8.29 1.92 23.15
CA ILE A 350 8.17 2.06 24.59
C ILE A 350 9.45 1.53 25.25
N THR A 351 10.07 2.32 26.11
CA THR A 351 11.17 1.89 26.97
C THR A 351 10.89 2.36 28.41
N LEU A 352 10.92 1.44 29.38
CA LEU A 352 10.74 1.77 30.80
C LEU A 352 11.38 0.74 31.70
N ILE A 353 11.50 1.07 32.99
CA ILE A 353 11.83 0.12 34.06
C ILE A 353 10.53 -0.25 34.77
N ALA A 354 10.26 -1.54 34.92
CA ALA A 354 9.01 -2.02 35.51
C ALA A 354 9.24 -3.35 36.26
N HIS A 355 8.20 -3.76 37.00
CA HIS A 355 8.18 -5.06 37.68
C HIS A 355 7.43 -6.08 36.83
N THR A 356 7.74 -7.35 37.05
CA THR A 356 7.11 -8.47 36.35
C THR A 356 5.59 -8.44 36.45
N GLY A 357 4.93 -8.46 35.28
CA GLY A 357 3.46 -8.51 35.16
C GLY A 357 2.79 -7.15 35.18
N GLN A 358 3.51 -6.05 35.45
CA GLN A 358 2.97 -4.71 35.22
C GLN A 358 2.64 -4.51 33.73
N LYS A 359 1.62 -3.70 33.46
CA LYS A 359 1.15 -3.47 32.09
C LYS A 359 1.27 -1.99 31.71
N VAL A 360 1.63 -1.75 30.46
CA VAL A 360 1.52 -0.44 29.81
C VAL A 360 0.64 -0.61 28.57
N LYS A 361 -0.52 0.04 28.59
CA LYS A 361 -1.45 0.05 27.47
C LYS A 361 -1.52 1.45 26.88
N LEU A 362 -1.32 1.55 25.58
CA LEU A 362 -1.50 2.76 24.80
C LEU A 362 -2.73 2.61 23.91
N THR A 363 -3.64 3.59 23.95
CA THR A 363 -4.74 3.71 22.99
C THR A 363 -4.48 4.95 22.14
N CYS A 364 -4.27 4.75 20.83
CA CYS A 364 -3.86 5.81 19.91
C CYS A 364 -5.05 6.55 19.30
N GLY A 365 -4.96 7.88 19.21
CA GLY A 365 -6.00 8.75 18.66
C GLY A 365 -5.43 10.00 18.00
N GLU A 366 -6.19 10.63 17.10
CA GLU A 366 -5.71 11.75 16.29
C GLU A 366 -5.91 13.12 16.96
N ALA A 367 -6.90 13.23 17.84
CA ALA A 367 -7.33 14.52 18.40
C ALA A 367 -7.70 14.39 19.89
N LEU A 368 -7.77 15.52 20.55
CA LEU A 368 -8.51 15.68 21.79
C LEU A 368 -9.90 16.26 21.48
N ASP A 369 -10.88 16.02 22.35
CA ASP A 369 -12.22 16.60 22.22
C ASP A 369 -12.19 18.12 22.46
N GLU A 370 -13.33 18.80 22.32
CA GLU A 370 -13.48 20.23 22.54
C GLU A 370 -13.14 20.69 23.98
N ASN A 371 -13.15 19.77 24.93
CA ASN A 371 -12.81 20.00 26.34
C ASN A 371 -11.36 19.64 26.66
N GLY A 372 -10.57 19.17 25.67
CA GLY A 372 -9.17 18.77 25.83
C GLY A 372 -8.98 17.37 26.41
N ASN A 373 -9.97 16.48 26.35
CA ASN A 373 -9.88 15.08 26.75
C ASN A 373 -9.57 14.18 25.58
N PHE A 374 -9.04 12.99 25.87
CA PHE A 374 -8.74 12.02 24.83
C PHE A 374 -10.02 11.51 24.16
N THR A 375 -10.00 11.41 22.83
CA THR A 375 -11.11 10.86 22.06
C THR A 375 -10.65 10.07 20.84
N GLN A 376 -11.44 9.08 20.44
CA GLN A 376 -11.36 8.39 19.16
C GLN A 376 -12.65 8.60 18.32
N GLU A 377 -13.59 9.40 18.80
CA GLU A 377 -14.90 9.59 18.13
C GLU A 377 -14.77 10.20 16.73
N ASN A 378 -13.70 10.94 16.46
CA ASN A 378 -13.47 11.57 15.16
C ASN A 378 -13.26 10.56 14.00
N PHE A 379 -12.87 9.33 14.30
CA PHE A 379 -12.68 8.28 13.30
C PHE A 379 -13.49 7.00 13.58
N GLN A 380 -14.23 6.91 14.69
CA GLN A 380 -15.12 5.78 14.95
C GLN A 380 -16.48 6.00 14.28
N ASP A 381 -16.98 5.00 13.56
CA ASP A 381 -18.38 4.96 13.16
C ASP A 381 -19.24 4.74 14.43
N ARG A 382 -20.24 5.59 14.64
CA ARG A 382 -21.13 5.48 15.81
C ARG A 382 -21.85 4.13 15.92
N ASN A 383 -22.13 3.48 14.79
CA ASN A 383 -22.72 2.14 14.78
C ASN A 383 -21.68 1.08 15.14
N ARG A 384 -20.47 1.22 14.63
CA ARG A 384 -19.31 0.36 14.95
C ARG A 384 -18.80 0.57 16.37
N HIS A 385 -18.92 1.79 16.91
CA HIS A 385 -18.53 2.08 18.29
C HIS A 385 -19.31 1.25 19.29
N LYS A 386 -20.58 0.93 19.01
CA LYS A 386 -21.39 -0.01 19.81
C LYS A 386 -20.89 -1.45 19.71
N GLU A 387 -20.16 -1.78 18.68
CA GLU A 387 -19.61 -3.11 18.38
C GLU A 387 -18.10 -3.23 18.67
N GLY A 388 -17.46 -2.18 19.24
CA GLY A 388 -16.06 -2.16 19.63
C GLY A 388 -15.13 -1.34 18.71
N GLY A 389 -15.50 -1.07 17.45
CA GLY A 389 -14.74 -0.19 16.53
C GLY A 389 -13.28 -0.60 16.28
N THR A 390 -12.47 0.34 15.82
CA THR A 390 -11.02 0.18 15.61
C THR A 390 -10.29 0.55 16.90
N ALA A 391 -9.60 -0.40 17.55
CA ALA A 391 -8.99 -0.17 18.86
C ALA A 391 -7.73 0.69 18.81
N GLN A 392 -6.86 0.50 17.80
CA GLN A 392 -5.56 1.15 17.69
C GLN A 392 -4.76 1.09 19.01
N MET A 393 -4.51 -0.13 19.51
CA MET A 393 -3.99 -0.35 20.85
C MET A 393 -2.63 -1.04 20.81
N LEU A 394 -1.74 -0.65 21.72
CA LEU A 394 -0.50 -1.35 22.05
C LEU A 394 -0.53 -1.73 23.51
N GLU A 395 -0.23 -2.99 23.82
CA GLU A 395 -0.09 -3.45 25.21
C GLU A 395 1.25 -4.14 25.41
N LEU A 396 1.99 -3.68 26.42
CA LEU A 396 3.21 -4.30 26.91
C LEU A 396 2.95 -4.92 28.28
N VAL A 397 3.15 -6.25 28.40
CA VAL A 397 3.24 -6.93 29.68
C VAL A 397 4.72 -7.00 30.07
N CYS A 398 5.10 -6.34 31.16
CA CYS A 398 6.48 -6.13 31.55
C CYS A 398 7.11 -7.37 32.21
N LYS A 399 8.42 -7.56 31.98
CA LYS A 399 9.31 -8.37 32.79
C LYS A 399 9.99 -7.53 33.87
N GLU A 400 10.71 -8.14 34.77
CA GLU A 400 11.50 -7.44 35.79
C GLU A 400 12.62 -6.62 35.17
N GLY A 401 12.76 -5.34 35.60
CA GLY A 401 13.79 -4.43 35.17
C GLY A 401 13.48 -3.68 33.88
N LYS A 402 14.49 -3.56 33.00
CA LYS A 402 14.36 -2.79 31.75
C LYS A 402 13.49 -3.54 30.73
N ASN A 403 12.48 -2.85 30.24
CA ASN A 403 11.60 -3.30 29.17
C ASN A 403 11.80 -2.43 27.94
N HIS A 404 11.66 -3.05 26.76
CA HIS A 404 11.69 -2.38 25.47
C HIS A 404 10.68 -3.07 24.56
N PHE A 405 9.76 -2.29 23.97
CA PHE A 405 8.77 -2.77 23.02
C PHE A 405 8.65 -1.83 21.84
N LYS A 406 8.81 -2.38 20.66
CA LYS A 406 8.56 -1.71 19.39
C LYS A 406 7.68 -2.63 18.53
N PRO A 407 6.48 -2.19 18.12
CA PRO A 407 5.58 -3.04 17.32
C PRO A 407 6.21 -3.48 16.01
N SER A 408 5.81 -4.67 15.53
CA SER A 408 6.35 -5.28 14.32
C SER A 408 5.33 -5.42 13.19
N PHE A 409 4.04 -5.63 13.53
CA PHE A 409 3.03 -6.07 12.58
C PHE A 409 1.74 -5.24 12.62
N THR A 410 1.82 -3.98 13.04
CA THR A 410 0.70 -3.04 13.06
C THR A 410 1.16 -1.63 12.68
N ILE A 411 0.21 -0.80 12.26
CA ILE A 411 0.39 0.63 11.99
C ILE A 411 -0.88 1.34 12.41
N MET A 412 -0.80 2.57 12.91
CA MET A 412 -1.92 3.33 13.44
C MET A 412 -1.85 4.79 13.01
N GLY A 413 -3.01 5.44 12.85
CA GLY A 413 -3.10 6.88 12.67
C GLY A 413 -3.28 7.59 14.00
N PHE A 414 -2.36 8.48 14.40
CA PHE A 414 -2.44 9.15 15.69
C PHE A 414 -1.53 10.38 15.81
N ARG A 415 -1.88 11.26 16.74
CA ARG A 415 -1.03 12.28 17.34
C ARG A 415 -0.91 12.06 18.84
N TYR A 416 -1.95 11.51 19.45
CA TYR A 416 -2.06 11.31 20.89
C TYR A 416 -2.13 9.82 21.22
N ALA A 417 -1.65 9.45 22.42
CA ALA A 417 -1.87 8.12 22.95
C ALA A 417 -2.28 8.22 24.41
N LYS A 418 -3.47 7.73 24.77
CA LYS A 418 -3.88 7.55 26.16
C LYS A 418 -3.05 6.43 26.77
N VAL A 419 -2.49 6.66 27.95
CA VAL A 419 -1.66 5.71 28.70
C VAL A 419 -2.45 5.17 29.88
N GLU A 420 -2.59 3.85 29.95
CA GLU A 420 -3.17 3.13 31.08
C GLU A 420 -2.09 2.18 31.61
N THR A 421 -1.66 2.38 32.85
CA THR A 421 -0.56 1.60 33.44
C THR A 421 -0.59 1.60 34.96
N ASP A 422 -0.02 0.56 35.57
CA ASP A 422 0.32 0.45 36.98
C ASP A 422 1.85 0.56 37.23
N ALA A 423 2.63 0.82 36.18
CA ALA A 423 4.06 1.04 36.26
C ALA A 423 4.40 2.54 36.48
N ASP A 424 5.58 2.80 37.06
CA ASP A 424 6.13 4.15 37.19
C ASP A 424 6.62 4.66 35.83
N LEU A 425 6.15 5.84 35.43
CA LEU A 425 6.50 6.47 34.16
C LEU A 425 7.62 7.53 34.29
N THR A 426 8.23 7.71 35.46
CA THR A 426 9.21 8.79 35.71
C THR A 426 10.37 8.77 34.72
N ASP A 427 10.92 7.59 34.42
CA ASP A 427 12.02 7.37 33.49
C ASP A 427 11.57 6.69 32.18
N ALA A 428 10.26 6.65 31.91
CA ALA A 428 9.74 6.04 30.70
C ALA A 428 10.00 6.92 29.48
N VAL A 429 10.39 6.30 28.37
CA VAL A 429 10.61 6.95 27.08
C VAL A 429 9.62 6.38 26.07
N PHE A 430 8.87 7.28 25.44
CA PHE A 430 7.94 6.96 24.38
C PHE A 430 8.34 7.74 23.12
N THR A 431 8.57 7.01 22.02
CA THR A 431 8.93 7.62 20.74
C THR A 431 7.99 7.11 19.65
N ALA A 432 7.25 8.01 19.02
CA ALA A 432 6.46 7.66 17.84
C ALA A 432 7.32 7.74 16.57
N TYR A 433 7.20 6.75 15.71
CA TYR A 433 7.85 6.71 14.39
C TYR A 433 6.79 6.85 13.30
N ALA A 434 7.01 7.79 12.38
CA ALA A 434 6.23 7.85 11.15
C ALA A 434 6.66 6.70 10.21
N VAL A 435 5.66 5.97 9.67
CA VAL A 435 5.88 4.80 8.81
C VAL A 435 5.13 5.01 7.50
N TYR A 436 5.85 5.03 6.40
CA TYR A 436 5.30 5.21 5.06
C TYR A 436 6.27 4.71 3.98
N SER A 437 5.79 4.58 2.73
CA SER A 437 6.61 4.23 1.57
C SER A 437 7.73 5.25 1.36
N ASP A 438 8.96 4.81 1.07
CA ASP A 438 10.15 5.67 0.95
C ASP A 438 10.10 6.55 -0.29
N MET A 439 9.20 7.52 -0.28
CA MET A 439 8.97 8.50 -1.35
C MET A 439 9.83 9.74 -1.13
N ALA A 440 10.73 10.02 -2.06
CA ALA A 440 11.53 11.24 -2.01
C ALA A 440 10.65 12.51 -2.16
N VAL A 441 10.93 13.53 -1.36
CA VAL A 441 10.32 14.86 -1.53
C VAL A 441 10.84 15.48 -2.83
N THR A 442 9.94 15.84 -3.75
CA THR A 442 10.29 16.34 -5.09
C THR A 442 10.15 17.85 -5.24
N GLY A 443 9.53 18.52 -4.29
CA GLY A 443 9.29 19.95 -4.37
C GLY A 443 9.39 20.64 -3.01
N ALA A 444 9.70 21.93 -3.03
CA ALA A 444 9.65 22.81 -1.88
C ALA A 444 8.84 24.06 -2.22
N PHE A 445 7.99 24.48 -1.29
CA PHE A 445 7.18 25.68 -1.46
C PHE A 445 7.25 26.55 -0.21
N THR A 446 7.49 27.85 -0.41
CA THR A 446 7.44 28.86 0.65
C THR A 446 6.94 30.17 0.07
N CYS A 447 6.03 30.84 0.75
CA CYS A 447 5.52 32.16 0.40
C CYS A 447 5.34 33.04 1.63
N GLY A 448 4.97 34.31 1.44
CA GLY A 448 4.75 35.28 2.51
C GLY A 448 3.46 35.09 3.32
N ASN A 449 2.68 34.02 3.05
CA ASN A 449 1.43 33.72 3.76
C ASN A 449 1.59 32.42 4.57
N ASP A 450 1.61 32.53 5.91
CA ASP A 450 1.80 31.40 6.80
C ASP A 450 0.70 30.32 6.72
N ALA A 451 -0.54 30.75 6.43
CA ALA A 451 -1.65 29.80 6.27
C ALA A 451 -1.46 28.91 5.02
N VAL A 452 -0.95 29.48 3.92
CA VAL A 452 -0.64 28.73 2.70
C VAL A 452 0.56 27.82 2.93
N ASN A 453 1.61 28.30 3.62
CA ASN A 453 2.75 27.46 3.98
C ASN A 453 2.31 26.27 4.88
N ARG A 454 1.38 26.51 5.79
CA ARG A 454 0.81 25.47 6.65
C ARG A 454 -0.03 24.47 5.86
N LEU A 455 -0.83 24.94 4.90
CA LEU A 455 -1.61 24.07 4.01
C LEU A 455 -0.71 23.08 3.25
N VAL A 456 0.37 23.58 2.66
CA VAL A 456 1.32 22.70 1.93
C VAL A 456 1.96 21.67 2.87
N LYS A 457 2.37 22.07 4.08
CA LYS A 457 2.89 21.12 5.09
C LYS A 457 1.85 20.07 5.48
N ASN A 458 0.59 20.46 5.68
CA ASN A 458 -0.49 19.53 6.00
C ASN A 458 -0.71 18.53 4.85
N SER A 459 -0.68 19.00 3.58
CA SER A 459 -0.81 18.12 2.41
C SER A 459 0.31 17.08 2.32
N VAL A 460 1.56 17.49 2.60
CA VAL A 460 2.71 16.55 2.67
C VAL A 460 2.51 15.51 3.78
N TRP A 461 2.08 15.93 4.98
CA TRP A 461 1.82 14.99 6.08
C TRP A 461 0.61 14.09 5.84
N SER A 462 -0.43 14.59 5.15
CA SER A 462 -1.55 13.75 4.71
C SER A 462 -1.07 12.68 3.73
N GLN A 463 -0.19 13.03 2.76
CA GLN A 463 0.40 12.05 1.86
C GLN A 463 1.24 11.02 2.60
N LYS A 464 2.16 11.44 3.49
CA LYS A 464 2.96 10.54 4.32
C LYS A 464 2.08 9.60 5.16
N GLY A 465 1.03 10.13 5.79
CA GLY A 465 0.11 9.34 6.62
C GLY A 465 -0.77 8.36 5.86
N ASN A 466 -0.91 8.51 4.53
CA ASN A 466 -1.82 7.71 3.71
C ASN A 466 -1.14 6.89 2.61
N PHE A 467 0.18 6.97 2.47
CA PHE A 467 0.93 6.20 1.45
C PHE A 467 1.85 5.16 2.12
N CYS A 468 1.24 4.17 2.76
CA CYS A 468 1.93 3.01 3.30
C CYS A 468 1.69 1.82 2.37
N ASP A 469 2.53 1.68 1.35
CA ASP A 469 2.50 0.68 0.27
C ASP A 469 1.34 0.82 -0.72
N VAL A 470 0.19 1.29 -0.27
CA VAL A 470 -0.96 1.67 -1.08
C VAL A 470 -1.45 3.06 -0.67
N PRO A 471 -2.01 3.87 -1.60
CA PRO A 471 -2.65 5.13 -1.23
C PRO A 471 -3.99 4.87 -0.56
N THR A 472 -4.12 5.24 0.71
CA THR A 472 -5.33 4.99 1.52
C THR A 472 -6.11 6.27 1.78
N ASP A 473 -7.40 6.13 2.09
CA ASP A 473 -8.31 7.22 2.49
C ASP A 473 -7.95 7.81 3.86
N CYS A 474 -7.57 6.95 4.79
CA CYS A 474 -7.23 7.33 6.15
C CYS A 474 -6.26 6.32 6.79
N PRO A 475 -5.42 6.76 7.77
CA PRO A 475 -4.52 5.85 8.48
C PRO A 475 -5.18 5.19 9.70
N THR A 476 -6.48 5.40 9.92
CA THR A 476 -7.21 5.00 11.14
C THR A 476 -8.16 3.83 10.90
N ARG A 477 -9.43 4.11 10.57
CA ARG A 477 -10.53 3.14 10.59
C ARG A 477 -10.58 2.18 9.41
N GLU A 478 -10.23 2.63 8.18
CA GLU A 478 -10.40 1.84 6.95
C GLU A 478 -9.08 1.36 6.36
N ARG A 479 -8.12 2.28 6.16
CA ARG A 479 -6.79 2.03 5.54
C ARG A 479 -6.95 1.33 4.20
N ALA A 480 -7.85 1.87 3.39
CA ALA A 480 -8.35 1.31 2.16
C ALA A 480 -7.86 2.11 0.95
N GLY A 481 -7.38 1.43 -0.09
CA GLY A 481 -6.91 2.05 -1.33
C GLY A 481 -8.06 2.54 -2.21
N TRP A 482 -8.80 3.55 -1.75
CA TRP A 482 -9.94 4.11 -2.47
C TRP A 482 -9.53 4.76 -3.77
N THR A 483 -10.20 4.38 -4.85
CA THR A 483 -9.91 4.87 -6.20
C THR A 483 -10.28 6.33 -6.38
N GLY A 484 -11.38 6.79 -5.75
CA GLY A 484 -11.79 8.20 -5.79
C GLY A 484 -10.72 9.10 -5.18
N ASP A 485 -10.23 8.75 -4.00
CA ASP A 485 -9.19 9.49 -3.27
C ASP A 485 -7.91 9.59 -4.09
N MET A 486 -7.45 8.47 -4.64
CA MET A 486 -6.25 8.48 -5.49
C MET A 486 -6.48 9.25 -6.79
N GLY A 487 -7.68 9.14 -7.40
CA GLY A 487 -8.03 9.84 -8.64
C GLY A 487 -7.93 11.37 -8.51
N VAL A 488 -8.35 11.94 -7.37
CA VAL A 488 -8.27 13.39 -7.13
C VAL A 488 -6.92 13.83 -6.59
N PHE A 489 -6.15 12.94 -5.92
CA PHE A 489 -4.90 13.31 -5.25
C PHE A 489 -3.65 13.12 -6.11
N ILE A 490 -3.69 12.28 -7.16
CA ILE A 490 -2.47 11.87 -7.90
C ILE A 490 -1.62 13.03 -8.40
N GLU A 491 -2.21 14.07 -8.97
CA GLU A 491 -1.45 15.23 -9.47
C GLU A 491 -0.76 15.99 -8.33
N THR A 492 -1.44 16.15 -7.20
CA THR A 492 -0.86 16.72 -5.97
C THR A 492 0.25 15.81 -5.44
N GLY A 493 -0.02 14.52 -5.35
CA GLY A 493 0.94 13.51 -4.86
C GLY A 493 2.25 13.52 -5.64
N LEU A 494 2.17 13.48 -6.97
CA LEU A 494 3.34 13.55 -7.86
C LEU A 494 4.08 14.90 -7.81
N THR A 495 3.39 15.97 -7.38
CA THR A 495 4.01 17.29 -7.21
C THR A 495 4.78 17.40 -5.90
N LEU A 496 4.26 16.80 -4.82
CA LEU A 496 4.84 16.89 -3.48
C LEU A 496 5.96 15.87 -3.26
N MET A 497 5.74 14.61 -3.70
CA MET A 497 6.65 13.50 -3.47
C MET A 497 6.72 12.59 -4.70
N ASP A 498 7.79 11.82 -4.81
CA ASP A 498 7.96 10.81 -5.87
C ASP A 498 7.14 9.55 -5.56
N CYS A 499 5.84 9.67 -5.69
CA CYS A 499 4.90 8.58 -5.43
C CYS A 499 4.63 7.68 -6.66
N TYR A 500 5.36 7.88 -7.77
CA TYR A 500 5.15 7.11 -9.00
C TYR A 500 5.21 5.59 -8.75
N PRO A 501 6.25 5.03 -8.10
CA PRO A 501 6.33 3.58 -7.89
C PRO A 501 5.17 3.01 -7.06
N VAL A 502 4.71 3.77 -6.05
CA VAL A 502 3.55 3.36 -5.22
C VAL A 502 2.26 3.37 -6.05
N ALA A 503 2.08 4.40 -6.88
CA ALA A 503 0.92 4.51 -7.77
C ALA A 503 0.91 3.42 -8.85
N GLU A 504 2.07 3.07 -9.43
CA GLU A 504 2.20 2.01 -10.43
C GLU A 504 1.85 0.64 -9.84
N LYS A 505 2.37 0.32 -8.63
CA LYS A 505 2.00 -0.88 -7.88
C LYS A 505 0.49 -0.93 -7.62
N TRP A 506 -0.08 0.16 -7.13
CA TRP A 506 -1.52 0.25 -6.86
C TRP A 506 -2.38 0.08 -8.14
N LEU A 507 -1.94 0.62 -9.29
CA LEU A 507 -2.61 0.40 -10.57
C LEU A 507 -2.57 -1.09 -11.01
N ALA A 508 -1.50 -1.82 -10.67
CA ALA A 508 -1.46 -3.27 -10.90
C ALA A 508 -2.55 -3.99 -10.09
N GLU A 509 -2.75 -3.59 -8.83
CA GLU A 509 -3.87 -4.09 -8.02
C GLU A 509 -5.24 -3.72 -8.62
N CYS A 510 -5.39 -2.52 -9.16
CA CYS A 510 -6.62 -2.10 -9.86
C CYS A 510 -6.91 -2.99 -11.07
N ARG A 511 -5.91 -3.24 -11.92
CA ARG A 511 -6.05 -4.13 -13.11
C ARG A 511 -6.44 -5.55 -12.71
N LEU A 512 -5.77 -6.09 -11.70
CA LEU A 512 -5.98 -7.46 -11.22
C LEU A 512 -7.40 -7.67 -10.66
N ASN A 513 -8.00 -6.62 -10.13
CA ASN A 513 -9.29 -6.67 -9.45
C ASN A 513 -10.44 -6.03 -10.24
N GLN A 514 -10.21 -5.61 -11.49
CA GLN A 514 -11.27 -5.15 -12.36
C GLN A 514 -12.25 -6.27 -12.68
N TYR A 515 -13.56 -6.00 -12.57
CA TYR A 515 -14.61 -6.98 -12.83
C TYR A 515 -14.70 -7.35 -14.31
N PRO A 516 -15.20 -8.55 -14.63
CA PRO A 516 -15.32 -9.01 -16.03
C PRO A 516 -16.16 -8.11 -16.94
N ASP A 517 -17.14 -7.42 -16.40
CA ASP A 517 -18.02 -6.46 -17.13
C ASP A 517 -17.41 -5.06 -17.25
N GLY A 518 -16.20 -4.84 -16.81
CA GLY A 518 -15.46 -3.58 -16.90
C GLY A 518 -15.61 -2.65 -15.69
N ARG A 519 -16.49 -2.96 -14.72
CA ARG A 519 -16.56 -2.19 -13.48
C ARG A 519 -15.21 -2.15 -12.78
N MET A 520 -14.92 -1.01 -12.18
CA MET A 520 -13.78 -0.89 -11.26
C MET A 520 -14.25 -1.17 -9.83
N ALA A 521 -13.46 -1.94 -9.08
CA ALA A 521 -13.58 -1.92 -7.63
C ALA A 521 -13.24 -0.50 -7.16
N ASN A 522 -14.03 0.06 -6.24
CA ASN A 522 -13.71 1.39 -5.71
C ASN A 522 -12.53 1.37 -4.72
N ILE A 523 -12.04 0.19 -4.38
CA ILE A 523 -10.92 -0.06 -3.45
C ILE A 523 -9.98 -1.11 -4.05
N ALA A 524 -8.67 -0.84 -4.06
CA ALA A 524 -7.64 -1.78 -4.51
C ALA A 524 -6.38 -1.69 -3.60
N PRO A 525 -5.84 -2.82 -3.10
CA PRO A 525 -6.44 -4.17 -3.12
C PRO A 525 -7.83 -4.19 -2.47
N PRO A 526 -8.70 -5.16 -2.80
CA PRO A 526 -10.00 -5.25 -2.15
C PRO A 526 -9.80 -5.54 -0.65
N ASN A 527 -10.53 -4.84 0.19
CA ASN A 527 -10.44 -4.98 1.63
C ASN A 527 -11.79 -5.31 2.30
N ALA A 528 -12.72 -5.81 1.51
CA ALA A 528 -13.99 -6.36 1.97
C ALA A 528 -14.26 -7.68 1.24
N ARG A 529 -14.88 -8.64 1.93
CA ARG A 529 -15.27 -9.90 1.30
C ARG A 529 -16.32 -9.66 0.22
N PRO A 530 -16.25 -10.39 -0.92
CA PRO A 530 -17.32 -10.37 -1.89
C PRO A 530 -18.63 -10.79 -1.22
N GLY A 531 -19.63 -9.92 -1.19
CA GLY A 531 -20.95 -10.33 -0.79
C GLY A 531 -21.85 -9.28 -0.12
N TYR A 532 -21.36 -8.37 0.70
CA TYR A 532 -22.24 -7.45 1.42
C TYR A 532 -22.22 -6.01 0.85
N MET A 533 -21.06 -5.38 0.77
CA MET A 533 -20.93 -4.00 0.25
C MET A 533 -20.30 -3.93 -1.14
N THR A 534 -19.55 -4.96 -1.54
CA THR A 534 -18.75 -4.97 -2.77
C THR A 534 -19.55 -4.66 -4.05
N PRO A 535 -20.78 -5.16 -4.28
CA PRO A 535 -21.54 -4.80 -5.48
C PRO A 535 -21.91 -3.31 -5.54
N MET A 536 -22.05 -2.65 -4.39
CA MET A 536 -22.37 -1.23 -4.28
C MET A 536 -21.12 -0.36 -4.43
N LEU A 537 -19.93 -0.90 -4.09
CA LEU A 537 -18.65 -0.21 -4.11
C LEU A 537 -17.84 -0.44 -5.40
N CYS A 538 -18.48 -0.58 -6.57
CA CYS A 538 -17.77 -0.93 -7.80
C CYS A 538 -18.28 -0.28 -9.09
N MET A 539 -19.11 0.75 -9.00
CA MET A 539 -19.71 1.34 -10.21
C MET A 539 -19.74 2.87 -10.23
N SER A 540 -19.25 3.54 -9.19
CA SER A 540 -19.34 5.00 -9.09
C SER A 540 -18.45 5.68 -10.11
N ALA A 541 -19.02 6.53 -10.94
CA ALA A 541 -18.27 7.51 -11.71
C ALA A 541 -17.57 8.48 -10.74
N GLY A 542 -16.40 8.97 -11.14
CA GLY A 542 -15.49 9.71 -10.27
C GLY A 542 -14.52 8.78 -9.52
N TRP A 543 -14.99 7.65 -8.98
CA TRP A 543 -14.13 6.63 -8.37
C TRP A 543 -13.50 5.70 -9.41
N GLY A 544 -14.30 5.03 -10.21
CA GLY A 544 -13.79 4.15 -11.26
C GLY A 544 -12.98 4.85 -12.34
N ASP A 545 -13.19 6.16 -12.52
CA ASP A 545 -12.43 7.00 -13.47
C ASP A 545 -10.95 7.13 -13.11
N ALA A 546 -10.53 6.78 -11.87
CA ALA A 546 -9.12 6.63 -11.52
C ALA A 546 -8.36 5.70 -12.46
N ALA A 547 -9.03 4.71 -13.07
CA ALA A 547 -8.48 3.85 -14.12
C ALA A 547 -7.89 4.65 -15.30
N ILE A 548 -8.39 5.86 -15.57
CA ILE A 548 -7.95 6.75 -16.65
C ILE A 548 -7.14 7.92 -16.08
N LEU A 549 -7.64 8.56 -15.00
CA LEU A 549 -7.06 9.77 -14.44
C LEU A 549 -5.64 9.54 -13.91
N VAL A 550 -5.43 8.45 -13.16
CA VAL A 550 -4.15 8.18 -12.50
C VAL A 550 -3.04 7.89 -13.51
N PRO A 551 -3.14 6.91 -14.42
CA PRO A 551 -2.06 6.67 -15.36
C PRO A 551 -1.88 7.83 -16.35
N TYR A 552 -2.93 8.60 -16.69
CA TYR A 552 -2.79 9.80 -17.49
C TYR A 552 -1.96 10.88 -16.78
N ALA A 553 -2.21 11.16 -15.51
CA ALA A 553 -1.43 12.11 -14.71
C ALA A 553 0.03 11.66 -14.58
N MET A 554 0.26 10.37 -14.35
CA MET A 554 1.61 9.78 -14.29
C MET A 554 2.37 9.98 -15.61
N TYR A 555 1.74 9.68 -16.74
CA TYR A 555 2.31 9.93 -18.08
C TYR A 555 2.63 11.42 -18.29
N LYS A 556 1.70 12.31 -17.99
CA LYS A 556 1.91 13.77 -18.14
C LYS A 556 3.09 14.27 -17.32
N ARG A 557 3.36 13.65 -16.18
CA ARG A 557 4.49 14.01 -15.29
C ARG A 557 5.83 13.49 -15.78
N THR A 558 5.87 12.28 -16.34
CA THR A 558 7.10 11.56 -16.63
C THR A 558 7.42 11.37 -18.10
N GLY A 559 6.42 11.40 -18.98
CA GLY A 559 6.54 11.01 -20.39
C GLY A 559 6.60 9.49 -20.60
N ASP A 560 6.46 8.68 -19.54
CA ASP A 560 6.46 7.22 -19.65
C ASP A 560 5.18 6.73 -20.33
N ARG A 561 5.32 6.30 -21.59
CA ARG A 561 4.21 5.75 -22.39
C ARG A 561 3.82 4.34 -21.97
N LYS A 562 4.74 3.64 -21.30
CA LYS A 562 4.47 2.27 -20.81
C LYS A 562 3.31 2.26 -19.83
N ILE A 563 3.22 3.25 -18.92
CA ILE A 563 2.11 3.32 -17.96
C ILE A 563 0.75 3.45 -18.65
N LEU A 564 0.67 4.14 -19.81
CA LEU A 564 -0.54 4.19 -20.61
C LEU A 564 -0.83 2.85 -21.26
N ALA A 565 0.19 2.21 -21.86
CA ALA A 565 0.04 0.94 -22.56
C ALA A 565 -0.41 -0.18 -21.62
N ASP A 566 0.22 -0.29 -20.44
CA ASP A 566 -0.07 -1.31 -19.43
C ASP A 566 -1.50 -1.18 -18.86
N ASN A 567 -2.04 0.04 -18.85
CA ASN A 567 -3.36 0.31 -18.28
C ASN A 567 -4.46 0.49 -19.35
N TYR A 568 -4.12 0.47 -20.64
CA TYR A 568 -5.07 0.82 -21.71
C TYR A 568 -6.31 -0.07 -21.73
N GLU A 569 -6.17 -1.38 -21.59
CA GLU A 569 -7.29 -2.31 -21.54
C GLU A 569 -8.22 -2.01 -20.34
N MET A 570 -7.66 -1.75 -19.16
CA MET A 570 -8.42 -1.39 -17.97
C MET A 570 -9.22 -0.09 -18.22
N MET A 571 -8.59 0.92 -18.83
CA MET A 571 -9.23 2.19 -19.19
C MET A 571 -10.41 1.97 -20.16
N GLN A 572 -10.19 1.19 -21.22
CA GLN A 572 -11.22 0.89 -22.23
C GLN A 572 -12.42 0.17 -21.62
N ARG A 573 -12.16 -0.81 -20.76
CA ARG A 573 -13.21 -1.61 -20.12
C ARG A 573 -14.05 -0.75 -19.15
N TRP A 574 -13.41 0.11 -18.35
CA TRP A 574 -14.12 1.05 -17.48
C TRP A 574 -14.97 2.03 -18.30
N TYR A 575 -14.38 2.66 -19.31
CA TYR A 575 -15.10 3.62 -20.15
C TYR A 575 -16.28 2.97 -20.90
N GLY A 576 -16.08 1.75 -21.40
CA GLY A 576 -17.13 0.95 -22.03
C GLY A 576 -18.28 0.63 -21.05
N PHE A 577 -17.97 0.30 -19.80
CA PHE A 577 -18.97 0.12 -18.74
C PHE A 577 -19.77 1.39 -18.48
N LEU A 578 -19.11 2.54 -18.34
CA LEU A 578 -19.77 3.83 -18.11
C LEU A 578 -20.65 4.24 -19.28
N LEU A 579 -20.18 4.06 -20.52
CA LEU A 579 -20.97 4.28 -21.75
C LEU A 579 -22.16 3.31 -21.81
N GLY A 580 -21.98 2.05 -21.44
CA GLY A 580 -23.05 1.04 -21.36
C GLY A 580 -24.15 1.45 -20.38
N ARG A 581 -23.80 2.11 -19.27
CA ARG A 581 -24.78 2.71 -18.36
C ARG A 581 -25.59 3.82 -19.07
N ALA A 582 -24.92 4.71 -19.79
CA ALA A 582 -25.57 5.79 -20.53
C ALA A 582 -26.55 5.24 -21.60
N GLN A 583 -26.16 4.19 -22.31
CA GLN A 583 -26.96 3.56 -23.37
C GLN A 583 -28.28 2.94 -22.87
N GLN A 584 -28.46 2.75 -21.57
CA GLN A 584 -29.71 2.31 -20.95
C GLN A 584 -30.71 3.45 -20.77
N THR A 585 -30.31 4.71 -20.88
CA THR A 585 -31.18 5.87 -20.76
C THR A 585 -32.06 5.98 -21.98
N THR A 586 -33.37 6.25 -21.81
CA THR A 586 -34.34 6.42 -22.85
C THR A 586 -34.65 7.94 -23.06
N ASP A 587 -35.13 8.30 -24.23
CA ASP A 587 -35.49 9.70 -24.57
C ASP A 587 -36.57 10.27 -23.65
N GLU A 588 -37.49 9.41 -23.19
CA GLU A 588 -38.56 9.76 -22.26
C GLU A 588 -38.04 10.11 -20.85
N GLN A 589 -36.87 9.61 -20.48
CA GLN A 589 -36.29 9.86 -19.16
C GLN A 589 -35.61 11.22 -19.10
N GLN A 590 -34.61 11.44 -19.96
CA GLN A 590 -33.84 12.68 -20.00
C GLN A 590 -32.81 12.67 -21.15
N GLY A 591 -32.43 13.83 -21.67
CA GLY A 591 -31.35 13.97 -22.66
C GLY A 591 -31.79 14.09 -24.11
N GLY A 592 -33.04 13.82 -24.44
CA GLY A 592 -33.58 13.96 -25.81
C GLY A 592 -32.74 13.19 -26.84
N ASP A 593 -32.31 13.85 -27.93
CA ASP A 593 -31.47 13.26 -28.99
C ASP A 593 -30.13 12.67 -28.47
N TYR A 594 -29.71 13.08 -27.29
CA TYR A 594 -28.46 12.63 -26.66
C TYR A 594 -28.68 11.67 -25.47
N ALA A 595 -29.88 11.10 -25.30
CA ALA A 595 -30.20 10.20 -24.18
C ALA A 595 -29.18 9.06 -24.01
N LYS A 596 -28.71 8.48 -25.14
CA LYS A 596 -27.72 7.40 -25.14
C LYS A 596 -26.30 7.76 -24.63
N PHE A 597 -26.09 9.06 -24.34
CA PHE A 597 -24.86 9.58 -23.74
C PHE A 597 -25.14 10.21 -22.37
N THR A 598 -26.34 10.01 -21.79
CA THR A 598 -26.75 10.55 -20.50
C THR A 598 -26.74 9.41 -19.46
N VAL A 599 -25.90 9.50 -18.44
CA VAL A 599 -25.80 8.49 -17.38
C VAL A 599 -26.79 8.84 -16.27
N LEU A 600 -27.86 8.07 -16.12
CA LEU A 600 -28.92 8.31 -15.09
C LEU A 600 -29.01 7.21 -14.05
N ASN A 601 -28.44 6.04 -14.28
CA ASN A 601 -28.46 4.88 -13.38
C ASN A 601 -27.13 4.72 -12.67
N GLY A 602 -27.13 3.93 -11.59
CA GLY A 602 -25.95 3.66 -10.77
C GLY A 602 -25.84 4.55 -9.54
N MET A 603 -24.78 4.35 -8.78
CA MET A 603 -24.52 5.04 -7.51
C MET A 603 -23.28 5.92 -7.67
N ASP A 604 -23.45 7.11 -8.22
CA ASP A 604 -22.38 8.10 -8.34
C ASP A 604 -22.41 9.02 -7.13
N TYR A 605 -21.38 8.95 -6.28
CA TYR A 605 -21.38 9.61 -4.96
C TYR A 605 -21.28 11.14 -5.07
N GLY A 606 -20.64 11.66 -6.12
CA GLY A 606 -20.29 13.07 -6.20
C GLY A 606 -19.26 13.42 -5.12
N GLU A 607 -19.51 14.42 -4.31
CA GLU A 607 -18.70 14.75 -3.14
C GLU A 607 -19.18 13.92 -1.95
N TRP A 608 -18.32 12.98 -1.48
CA TRP A 608 -18.66 12.06 -0.38
C TRP A 608 -18.92 12.77 0.95
N CYS A 609 -18.11 13.80 1.26
CA CYS A 609 -18.17 14.57 2.50
C CYS A 609 -18.81 15.95 2.30
N GLU A 610 -19.82 16.07 1.44
CA GLU A 610 -20.51 17.33 1.17
C GLU A 610 -21.08 17.94 2.46
N PRO A 611 -20.82 19.23 2.75
CA PRO A 611 -21.27 19.87 3.99
C PRO A 611 -22.77 19.75 4.20
N GLY A 612 -23.17 19.32 5.40
CA GLY A 612 -24.59 19.17 5.80
C GLY A 612 -25.28 17.90 5.31
N ILE A 613 -24.53 16.97 4.67
CA ILE A 613 -25.06 15.69 4.19
C ILE A 613 -24.26 14.55 4.80
N THR A 614 -24.96 13.56 5.36
CA THR A 614 -24.31 12.35 5.85
C THR A 614 -23.92 11.42 4.69
N PRO A 615 -22.87 10.57 4.84
CA PRO A 615 -22.52 9.56 3.85
C PRO A 615 -23.70 8.70 3.40
N MET A 616 -24.57 8.27 4.32
CA MET A 616 -25.78 7.52 3.99
C MET A 616 -26.74 8.32 3.11
N GLN A 617 -26.94 9.61 3.37
CA GLN A 617 -27.77 10.47 2.54
C GLN A 617 -27.16 10.66 1.14
N ALA A 618 -25.82 10.75 1.04
CA ALA A 618 -25.13 10.81 -0.25
C ALA A 618 -25.35 9.53 -1.07
N MET A 619 -25.22 8.36 -0.44
CA MET A 619 -25.47 7.05 -1.06
C MET A 619 -26.93 6.89 -1.53
N MET A 620 -27.89 7.28 -0.71
CA MET A 620 -29.31 7.16 -1.02
C MET A 620 -29.81 8.17 -2.05
N ASN A 621 -29.02 9.21 -2.34
CA ASN A 621 -29.35 10.28 -3.27
C ASN A 621 -28.19 10.55 -4.25
N PRO A 622 -27.84 9.57 -5.12
CA PRO A 622 -26.71 9.71 -6.02
C PRO A 622 -26.88 10.88 -6.99
N ARG A 623 -25.76 11.52 -7.35
CA ARG A 623 -25.75 12.69 -8.23
C ARG A 623 -25.83 12.27 -9.69
N LYS A 624 -26.98 12.45 -10.31
CA LYS A 624 -27.24 12.01 -11.70
C LYS A 624 -26.38 12.71 -12.74
N SER A 625 -25.96 13.97 -12.49
CA SER A 625 -25.09 14.74 -13.39
C SER A 625 -23.65 14.23 -13.45
N VAL A 626 -23.14 13.67 -12.35
CA VAL A 626 -21.73 13.27 -12.19
C VAL A 626 -21.32 12.22 -13.22
N GLY A 627 -22.12 11.16 -13.41
CA GLY A 627 -21.81 10.11 -14.38
C GLY A 627 -21.65 10.62 -15.81
N THR A 628 -22.51 11.55 -16.23
CA THR A 628 -22.43 12.16 -17.57
C THR A 628 -21.23 13.10 -17.71
N ALA A 629 -20.91 13.86 -16.65
CA ALA A 629 -19.73 14.72 -16.63
C ALA A 629 -18.45 13.90 -16.78
N TYR A 630 -18.33 12.78 -16.04
CA TYR A 630 -17.17 11.90 -16.16
C TYR A 630 -17.12 11.14 -17.49
N LEU A 631 -18.26 10.76 -18.08
CA LEU A 631 -18.27 10.18 -19.44
C LEU A 631 -17.65 11.15 -20.45
N ALA A 632 -17.95 12.45 -20.34
CA ALA A 632 -17.35 13.47 -21.20
C ALA A 632 -15.86 13.70 -20.90
N TYR A 633 -15.49 13.84 -19.62
CA TYR A 633 -14.12 14.13 -19.19
C TYR A 633 -13.16 12.99 -19.47
N SER A 634 -13.48 11.80 -18.97
CA SER A 634 -12.68 10.60 -19.16
C SER A 634 -12.56 10.19 -20.62
N GLY A 635 -13.63 10.39 -21.42
CA GLY A 635 -13.58 10.12 -22.86
C GLY A 635 -12.60 11.03 -23.59
N ARG A 636 -12.51 12.32 -23.21
CA ARG A 636 -11.50 13.23 -23.76
C ARG A 636 -10.09 12.79 -23.43
N LEU A 637 -9.82 12.42 -22.15
CA LEU A 637 -8.51 11.96 -21.74
C LEU A 637 -8.13 10.63 -22.41
N LEU A 638 -9.07 9.70 -22.51
CA LEU A 638 -8.84 8.42 -23.16
C LEU A 638 -8.57 8.58 -24.67
N ALA A 639 -9.16 9.59 -25.33
CA ALA A 639 -8.82 9.92 -26.70
C ALA A 639 -7.37 10.42 -26.83
N GLU A 640 -6.89 11.25 -25.90
CA GLU A 640 -5.48 11.68 -25.86
C GLU A 640 -4.54 10.48 -25.63
N VAL A 641 -4.90 9.58 -24.71
CA VAL A 641 -4.15 8.34 -24.47
C VAL A 641 -4.08 7.47 -25.73
N ALA A 642 -5.19 7.31 -26.44
CA ALA A 642 -5.24 6.53 -27.67
C ALA A 642 -4.35 7.14 -28.78
N ASP A 643 -4.33 8.48 -28.91
CA ASP A 643 -3.41 9.17 -29.82
C ASP A 643 -1.95 8.89 -29.48
N GLU A 644 -1.57 9.01 -28.21
CA GLU A 644 -0.21 8.75 -27.73
C GLU A 644 0.22 7.31 -28.02
N LEU A 645 -0.72 6.36 -27.95
CA LEU A 645 -0.48 4.95 -28.25
C LEU A 645 -0.59 4.61 -29.74
N GLY A 646 -0.89 5.61 -30.62
CA GLY A 646 -1.03 5.43 -32.06
C GLY A 646 -2.31 4.71 -32.48
N LYS A 647 -3.37 4.74 -31.67
CA LYS A 647 -4.67 4.06 -31.89
C LYS A 647 -5.71 5.06 -32.42
N ALA A 648 -5.51 5.52 -33.66
CA ALA A 648 -6.26 6.62 -34.27
C ALA A 648 -7.78 6.41 -34.30
N ASP A 649 -8.24 5.18 -34.61
CA ASP A 649 -9.67 4.87 -34.67
C ASP A 649 -10.33 4.93 -33.29
N ASP A 650 -9.66 4.39 -32.26
CA ASP A 650 -10.09 4.50 -30.87
C ASP A 650 -10.17 5.96 -30.43
N ALA A 651 -9.15 6.75 -30.75
CA ALA A 651 -9.09 8.16 -30.40
C ALA A 651 -10.25 8.96 -31.03
N ALA A 652 -10.58 8.71 -32.31
CA ALA A 652 -11.71 9.35 -32.99
C ALA A 652 -13.05 8.97 -32.32
N ASN A 653 -13.25 7.71 -32.00
CA ASN A 653 -14.46 7.19 -31.33
C ASN A 653 -14.65 7.80 -29.93
N TYR A 654 -13.59 7.89 -29.14
CA TYR A 654 -13.66 8.50 -27.80
C TYR A 654 -13.93 9.98 -27.85
N ARG A 655 -13.36 10.73 -28.83
CA ARG A 655 -13.65 12.15 -29.03
C ARG A 655 -15.11 12.37 -29.38
N ASP A 656 -15.68 11.58 -30.31
CA ASP A 656 -17.08 11.71 -30.70
C ASP A 656 -18.00 11.38 -29.49
N THR A 657 -17.73 10.30 -28.77
CA THR A 657 -18.49 9.94 -27.59
C THR A 657 -18.45 11.05 -26.53
N ALA A 658 -17.26 11.58 -26.22
CA ALA A 658 -17.08 12.67 -25.26
C ALA A 658 -17.82 13.94 -25.70
N ALA A 659 -17.76 14.30 -26.98
CA ALA A 659 -18.47 15.46 -27.54
C ALA A 659 -20.00 15.31 -27.42
N ASN A 660 -20.51 14.09 -27.64
CA ASN A 660 -21.94 13.81 -27.48
C ASN A 660 -22.36 13.80 -26.00
N ALA A 661 -21.49 13.31 -25.09
CA ALA A 661 -21.72 13.38 -23.65
C ALA A 661 -21.78 14.84 -23.15
N VAL A 662 -20.96 15.76 -23.69
CA VAL A 662 -21.05 17.19 -23.39
C VAL A 662 -22.42 17.75 -23.81
N LYS A 663 -22.92 17.38 -25.01
CA LYS A 663 -24.26 17.81 -25.48
C LYS A 663 -25.35 17.21 -24.58
N ALA A 664 -25.21 15.95 -24.21
CA ALA A 664 -26.11 15.27 -23.28
C ALA A 664 -26.16 15.96 -21.91
N TYR A 665 -25.01 16.32 -21.36
CA TYR A 665 -24.93 17.05 -20.10
C TYR A 665 -25.66 18.39 -20.17
N ARG A 666 -25.39 19.16 -21.24
CA ARG A 666 -26.05 20.46 -21.46
C ARG A 666 -27.57 20.34 -21.61
N ALA A 667 -28.03 19.32 -22.33
CA ALA A 667 -29.47 19.10 -22.53
C ALA A 667 -30.16 18.60 -21.23
N ALA A 668 -29.52 17.76 -20.46
CA ALA A 668 -30.13 17.11 -19.30
C ALA A 668 -30.00 17.89 -17.99
N PHE A 669 -28.90 18.65 -17.79
CA PHE A 669 -28.52 19.21 -16.49
C PHE A 669 -28.27 20.71 -16.50
N THR A 670 -28.52 21.40 -17.62
CA THR A 670 -28.43 22.88 -17.67
C THR A 670 -29.69 23.50 -18.25
N GLU A 671 -30.01 24.71 -17.81
CA GLU A 671 -31.04 25.56 -18.40
C GLU A 671 -30.35 26.81 -18.95
N ASN A 672 -30.54 27.07 -20.23
CA ASN A 672 -29.86 28.17 -20.95
C ASN A 672 -28.31 28.14 -20.81
N GLY A 673 -27.73 26.95 -20.68
CA GLY A 673 -26.29 26.74 -20.50
C GLY A 673 -25.77 27.00 -19.08
N ILE A 674 -26.65 27.20 -18.10
CA ILE A 674 -26.34 27.45 -16.70
C ILE A 674 -26.73 26.21 -15.90
N ILE A 675 -25.81 25.73 -15.02
CA ILE A 675 -26.12 24.68 -14.05
C ILE A 675 -26.95 25.33 -12.94
N HIS A 676 -28.10 24.74 -12.63
CA HIS A 676 -28.93 25.12 -11.50
C HIS A 676 -28.88 24.03 -10.44
N SER A 677 -27.98 24.15 -9.49
CA SER A 677 -27.84 23.24 -8.37
C SER A 677 -27.57 24.00 -7.07
N ASP A 678 -28.02 23.44 -5.96
CA ASP A 678 -27.64 23.87 -4.62
C ASP A 678 -26.41 23.06 -4.08
N ARG A 679 -25.80 22.24 -4.95
CA ARG A 679 -24.73 21.32 -4.61
C ARG A 679 -23.39 21.75 -5.21
N GLN A 680 -22.38 21.86 -4.35
CA GLN A 680 -21.03 22.24 -4.77
C GLN A 680 -20.44 21.26 -5.79
N CYS A 681 -20.68 19.98 -5.64
CA CYS A 681 -20.11 18.94 -6.52
C CYS A 681 -20.64 18.97 -7.96
N GLU A 682 -21.68 19.75 -8.27
CA GLU A 682 -22.25 19.89 -9.62
C GLU A 682 -21.70 21.11 -10.38
N TYR A 683 -20.97 22.00 -9.72
CA TYR A 683 -20.24 23.11 -10.28
C TYR A 683 -18.77 22.80 -10.55
#